data_9f236ff140c0f12bfe3491fa721ee063
#
_entry.id   9f236ff140c0f12bfe3491fa721ee063
#
_cell.length_a   1.000
_cell.length_b   1.000
_cell.length_c   1.000
_cell.angle_alpha   90.00
_cell.angle_beta   90.00
_cell.angle_gamma   90.00
#
_symmetry.space_group_name_H-M   'P 1'
#
loop_
_entity.id
_entity.type
_entity.pdbx_description
1 polymer ?
#
loop_
_entity_poly.entity_id
_entity_poly.type
_entity_poly.pdbx_seq_one_letter_code
_entity_poly.pdbx_strand_id
1 'polypeptide(L)'
;MQRISLRICALLVMAFAAVLSVQAQDTTKPTSVDPKILEWENARIPKEYRISNVAITGIKHLDTSIVLSISGIQVGDKFMHPGSDLFSKAIANMWRQKLFSGVQIYVTNIQDDNVAIEINVVERPRLGNFKFIGIKKSDAEELQGKIGLTKQTIITENIRRNVKEITTKFYQDKGFQNISVRIDERPDPSYANSNSMFIYVDKGKKVRIDEVNFYGNEMVDGLKLKKQMKGTKEMSKLTLNPSNYQGPYGPSASKMSFKEYVKDWGFLSLSKTKRVLDPYFRFKLFSSAKFNPTKYEEDKEKIIKYYNSLGYRDAQIVEDTLVTDTSNARIYVNVKVNEGRKYYFGNITWKGNAKYPDSLLNTILGIHKGDIYNLDILNKRLGKEMSQEGGDISGYYQDDGYLFFRVEPVETAVYNDTIDHEIRITEGPQARIKNVTIAGNERTKDHVIRRELRTMPGELFSRSDLIRSQRELSNLNYFNQETINPGVVPNADDGTVDINWKVEEKSSDQLELSAGWGGGIGLTGTLGVTFNNFSIRNIWKKSAWDPLPTGDGQKLSLRVQSNGRAFRSYNFSFTEPWLGGKKRNSLTLAYNNSKYSNAFDPYTGMIDQKRSDTNYLKVNGFSVALGKQLKWPDDYFSLVYSVNFTQYIRRNYAIFEGVGATGRSNNLSFKLALQRSSVFDPIFPRSGSNIMASVQFTPPYSLFNPDLVNSADPYKNPEYHKWRFNAEWYVPIGRPMGAEKNRQFVLKMAAKYGFMGRYNSKLDYSPFERFQVGDAGLTNNYGLLGYDIIAHRGYPVYQTSDPTVNPDNSSTASRFFTIFNKYQLELRYPLVTNPGSTIYGLTFFEAANGWYDYKDYNPFRLRRSVGVGMRFFLPMFGLLGFDYGVGLDRIQPGQGLKNASRFTFMLGFEPE
;
A
#
# COMPACT_ATOMS: atom_id res chain seq x y z
N MET A 1 -32.34 -50.82 -44.27
CA MET A 1 -30.90 -51.24 -44.40
C MET A 1 -30.33 -50.99 -45.81
N GLN A 2 -31.09 -50.89 -46.90
CA GLN A 2 -30.54 -50.68 -48.25
C GLN A 2 -30.05 -49.24 -48.59
N ARG A 3 -30.40 -48.22 -47.79
CA ARG A 3 -29.97 -46.82 -48.07
C ARG A 3 -28.66 -46.43 -47.35
N ILE A 4 -28.19 -47.21 -46.43
CA ILE A 4 -26.94 -46.96 -45.68
C ILE A 4 -25.75 -47.62 -46.39
N SER A 5 -25.95 -48.76 -47.05
CA SER A 5 -24.89 -49.44 -47.81
C SER A 5 -24.47 -48.64 -49.05
N LEU A 6 -25.42 -47.98 -49.73
CA LEU A 6 -25.11 -47.19 -50.94
C LEU A 6 -24.30 -45.90 -50.62
N ARG A 7 -24.47 -45.33 -49.44
CA ARG A 7 -23.69 -44.16 -48.99
C ARG A 7 -22.26 -44.52 -48.57
N ILE A 8 -22.11 -45.68 -48.00
CA ILE A 8 -20.77 -46.20 -47.59
C ILE A 8 -19.95 -46.62 -48.82
N CYS A 9 -20.60 -47.24 -49.87
CA CYS A 9 -19.96 -47.54 -51.10
C CYS A 9 -19.56 -46.27 -51.90
N ALA A 10 -20.42 -45.22 -51.89
CA ALA A 10 -20.11 -43.95 -52.55
C ALA A 10 -18.97 -43.20 -51.86
N LEU A 11 -18.87 -43.26 -50.51
CA LEU A 11 -17.75 -42.68 -49.73
C LEU A 11 -16.43 -43.46 -49.94
N LEU A 12 -16.50 -44.78 -50.11
CA LEU A 12 -15.29 -45.61 -50.37
C LEU A 12 -14.80 -45.41 -51.80
N VAL A 13 -15.71 -45.22 -52.80
CA VAL A 13 -15.34 -44.94 -54.19
C VAL A 13 -14.77 -43.51 -54.30
N MET A 14 -15.31 -42.50 -53.55
CA MET A 14 -14.73 -41.16 -53.49
C MET A 14 -13.36 -41.15 -52.78
N ALA A 15 -13.18 -41.93 -51.72
CA ALA A 15 -11.88 -42.09 -51.05
C ALA A 15 -10.85 -42.78 -51.94
N PHE A 16 -11.26 -43.75 -52.77
CA PHE A 16 -10.36 -44.44 -53.68
C PHE A 16 -10.04 -43.55 -54.90
N ALA A 17 -10.96 -42.73 -55.39
CA ALA A 17 -10.70 -41.74 -56.46
C ALA A 17 -9.77 -40.61 -56.00
N ALA A 18 -9.83 -40.24 -54.71
CA ALA A 18 -8.92 -39.23 -54.14
C ALA A 18 -7.48 -39.74 -53.94
N VAL A 19 -7.27 -41.05 -53.81
CA VAL A 19 -5.92 -41.65 -53.70
C VAL A 19 -5.24 -41.79 -55.09
N LEU A 20 -6.00 -41.75 -56.18
CA LEU A 20 -5.44 -41.87 -57.53
C LEU A 20 -5.11 -40.54 -58.20
N SER A 21 -5.36 -39.39 -57.53
CA SER A 21 -5.05 -38.05 -58.10
C SER A 21 -3.89 -37.33 -57.40
N VAL A 22 -3.16 -37.97 -56.53
CA VAL A 22 -1.87 -37.49 -56.07
C VAL A 22 -0.76 -38.04 -56.99
N GLN A 23 -0.76 -37.58 -58.21
CA GLN A 23 0.50 -37.53 -58.95
C GLN A 23 1.24 -36.31 -58.42
N ALA A 24 2.22 -36.52 -57.55
CA ALA A 24 3.23 -35.53 -57.29
C ALA A 24 3.88 -35.18 -58.68
N GLN A 25 3.61 -33.98 -59.10
CA GLN A 25 4.44 -33.38 -60.15
C GLN A 25 5.78 -33.13 -59.50
N ASP A 26 6.67 -34.12 -59.71
CA ASP A 26 8.08 -33.96 -59.50
C ASP A 26 8.60 -33.08 -60.64
N THR A 27 8.50 -31.75 -60.48
CA THR A 27 9.08 -30.77 -61.41
C THR A 27 10.53 -30.42 -61.06
N THR A 28 11.24 -31.32 -60.49
CA THR A 28 12.70 -31.28 -60.51
C THR A 28 13.17 -31.99 -61.76
N LYS A 29 13.41 -31.22 -62.82
CA LYS A 29 14.35 -31.67 -63.86
C LYS A 29 15.59 -32.16 -63.10
N PRO A 30 16.09 -33.34 -63.30
CA PRO A 30 17.39 -33.73 -62.79
C PRO A 30 18.39 -32.72 -63.36
N THR A 31 18.81 -31.81 -62.55
CA THR A 31 19.99 -31.00 -62.83
C THR A 31 21.10 -32.04 -62.92
N SER A 32 21.68 -32.21 -64.12
CA SER A 32 22.86 -33.02 -64.27
C SER A 32 23.93 -32.47 -63.35
N VAL A 33 24.13 -33.12 -62.23
CA VAL A 33 25.21 -32.78 -61.30
C VAL A 33 26.51 -32.98 -62.07
N ASP A 34 27.33 -31.92 -62.17
CA ASP A 34 28.64 -32.01 -62.83
C ASP A 34 29.41 -33.17 -62.21
N PRO A 35 29.91 -34.14 -63.00
CA PRO A 35 30.68 -35.29 -62.54
C PRO A 35 31.81 -34.91 -61.60
N LYS A 36 32.38 -33.70 -61.71
CA LYS A 36 33.44 -33.18 -60.85
C LYS A 36 32.96 -32.83 -59.46
N ILE A 37 31.68 -32.40 -59.27
CA ILE A 37 31.10 -32.14 -57.95
C ILE A 37 30.84 -33.46 -57.19
N LEU A 38 30.43 -34.51 -57.87
CA LEU A 38 30.28 -35.86 -57.34
C LEU A 38 31.63 -36.50 -56.92
N GLU A 39 32.69 -36.30 -57.73
CA GLU A 39 34.06 -36.71 -57.39
C GLU A 39 34.57 -35.95 -56.19
N TRP A 40 34.27 -34.65 -56.04
CA TRP A 40 34.64 -33.80 -54.93
C TRP A 40 33.90 -34.25 -53.62
N GLU A 41 32.64 -34.53 -53.72
CA GLU A 41 31.85 -34.99 -52.56
C GLU A 41 32.34 -36.33 -52.00
N ASN A 42 32.80 -37.21 -52.83
CA ASN A 42 33.33 -38.52 -52.47
C ASN A 42 34.85 -38.56 -52.22
N ALA A 43 35.51 -37.43 -52.26
CA ALA A 43 36.94 -37.31 -52.03
C ALA A 43 37.37 -37.81 -50.66
N ARG A 44 38.31 -38.73 -50.51
CA ARG A 44 38.82 -39.27 -49.24
C ARG A 44 40.21 -38.72 -48.92
N ILE A 45 40.91 -38.14 -49.86
CA ILE A 45 42.25 -37.56 -49.63
C ILE A 45 42.12 -36.06 -49.56
N PRO A 46 42.61 -35.45 -48.46
CA PRO A 46 42.59 -34.01 -48.31
C PRO A 46 43.38 -33.30 -49.41
N LYS A 47 42.70 -32.35 -50.12
CA LYS A 47 43.32 -31.50 -51.12
C LYS A 47 43.00 -30.04 -50.83
N GLU A 48 43.96 -29.14 -51.08
CA GLU A 48 43.75 -27.68 -50.87
C GLU A 48 43.00 -27.15 -52.09
N TYR A 49 41.90 -26.44 -51.79
CA TYR A 49 41.07 -25.73 -52.75
C TYR A 49 41.03 -24.25 -52.41
N ARG A 50 40.76 -23.42 -53.41
CA ARG A 50 40.60 -21.96 -53.25
C ARG A 50 39.22 -21.51 -53.68
N ILE A 51 38.59 -20.61 -52.93
CA ILE A 51 37.30 -20.05 -53.28
C ILE A 51 37.50 -19.04 -54.45
N SER A 52 36.92 -19.32 -55.58
CA SER A 52 37.01 -18.48 -56.79
C SER A 52 35.85 -17.45 -56.86
N ASN A 53 34.69 -17.85 -56.45
CA ASN A 53 33.50 -17.03 -56.44
C ASN A 53 32.58 -17.41 -55.30
N VAL A 54 31.89 -16.42 -54.74
CA VAL A 54 30.83 -16.57 -53.71
C VAL A 54 29.56 -15.88 -54.19
N ALA A 55 28.59 -16.66 -54.59
CA ALA A 55 27.26 -16.20 -54.93
C ALA A 55 26.38 -16.27 -53.68
N ILE A 56 25.51 -15.29 -53.47
CA ILE A 56 24.55 -15.25 -52.37
C ILE A 56 23.15 -15.22 -52.96
N THR A 57 22.33 -16.18 -52.56
CA THR A 57 20.94 -16.29 -53.03
C THR A 57 19.96 -16.34 -51.85
N GLY A 58 18.68 -16.08 -52.10
CA GLY A 58 17.63 -16.08 -51.08
C GLY A 58 17.53 -14.83 -50.29
N ILE A 59 18.37 -13.82 -50.49
CA ILE A 59 18.28 -12.49 -49.86
C ILE A 59 17.18 -11.70 -50.57
N LYS A 60 16.36 -11.02 -49.76
CA LYS A 60 15.30 -10.12 -50.24
C LYS A 60 15.49 -8.68 -49.79
N HIS A 61 16.08 -8.46 -48.65
CA HIS A 61 16.15 -7.14 -47.99
C HIS A 61 17.51 -6.83 -47.35
N LEU A 62 18.34 -7.83 -47.11
CA LEU A 62 19.71 -7.62 -46.62
C LEU A 62 20.66 -7.37 -47.77
N ASP A 63 21.71 -6.60 -47.55
CA ASP A 63 22.77 -6.40 -48.49
C ASP A 63 23.65 -7.65 -48.56
N THR A 64 24.05 -8.05 -49.79
CA THR A 64 24.93 -9.19 -50.00
C THR A 64 26.26 -9.02 -49.29
N SER A 65 26.78 -7.80 -49.20
CA SER A 65 28.05 -7.49 -48.54
C SER A 65 27.99 -7.79 -47.02
N ILE A 66 26.83 -7.56 -46.39
CA ILE A 66 26.60 -7.86 -44.97
C ILE A 66 26.61 -9.37 -44.73
N VAL A 67 25.95 -10.14 -45.59
CA VAL A 67 25.90 -11.61 -45.47
C VAL A 67 27.29 -12.22 -45.68
N LEU A 68 28.03 -11.69 -46.67
CA LEU A 68 29.41 -12.10 -46.90
C LEU A 68 30.30 -11.82 -45.70
N SER A 69 30.21 -10.61 -45.12
CA SER A 69 30.97 -10.24 -43.95
C SER A 69 30.63 -11.11 -42.70
N ILE A 70 29.34 -11.45 -42.50
CA ILE A 70 28.88 -12.33 -41.42
C ILE A 70 29.37 -13.77 -41.63
N SER A 71 29.37 -14.25 -42.84
CA SER A 71 29.83 -15.61 -43.16
C SER A 71 31.32 -15.81 -42.82
N GLY A 72 32.10 -14.76 -42.96
CA GLY A 72 33.55 -14.78 -42.81
C GLY A 72 34.28 -15.48 -43.96
N ILE A 73 33.60 -15.75 -45.10
CA ILE A 73 34.18 -16.32 -46.28
C ILE A 73 34.51 -15.21 -47.26
N GLN A 74 35.73 -15.24 -47.80
CA GLN A 74 36.19 -14.29 -48.85
C GLN A 74 36.64 -15.02 -50.10
N VAL A 75 36.51 -14.35 -51.23
CA VAL A 75 37.08 -14.82 -52.47
C VAL A 75 38.59 -14.84 -52.31
N GLY A 76 39.19 -16.03 -52.60
CA GLY A 76 40.61 -16.26 -52.38
C GLY A 76 40.96 -17.10 -51.14
N ASP A 77 40.00 -17.35 -50.28
CA ASP A 77 40.23 -18.20 -49.07
C ASP A 77 40.60 -19.62 -49.52
N LYS A 78 41.60 -20.19 -48.84
CA LYS A 78 42.06 -21.55 -48.99
C LYS A 78 41.48 -22.48 -47.92
N PHE A 79 41.06 -23.68 -48.34
CA PHE A 79 40.53 -24.66 -47.45
C PHE A 79 40.87 -26.09 -47.90
N MET A 80 40.95 -27.00 -46.95
CA MET A 80 41.20 -28.41 -47.24
C MET A 80 39.86 -29.18 -47.32
N HIS A 81 39.68 -29.94 -48.46
CA HIS A 81 38.51 -30.81 -48.57
C HIS A 81 38.96 -32.26 -48.84
N PRO A 82 38.41 -33.21 -48.04
CA PRO A 82 37.65 -33.11 -46.81
C PRO A 82 38.50 -32.70 -45.63
N GLY A 83 37.83 -32.11 -44.56
CA GLY A 83 38.48 -31.85 -43.30
C GLY A 83 38.49 -30.40 -42.82
N SER A 84 38.15 -29.41 -43.65
CA SER A 84 38.05 -28.02 -43.24
C SER A 84 36.73 -27.70 -42.52
N ASP A 85 36.81 -26.92 -41.48
CA ASP A 85 35.65 -26.40 -40.74
C ASP A 85 35.16 -25.02 -41.22
N LEU A 86 35.72 -24.51 -42.34
CA LEU A 86 35.43 -23.21 -42.92
C LEU A 86 33.92 -23.00 -43.12
N PHE A 87 33.27 -23.92 -43.81
CA PHE A 87 31.83 -23.83 -44.09
C PHE A 87 30.97 -23.98 -42.83
N SER A 88 31.37 -24.89 -41.93
CA SER A 88 30.69 -25.09 -40.66
C SER A 88 30.78 -23.85 -39.78
N LYS A 89 31.95 -23.20 -39.75
CA LYS A 89 32.13 -21.93 -39.03
C LYS A 89 31.29 -20.80 -39.65
N ALA A 90 31.25 -20.70 -40.96
CA ALA A 90 30.45 -19.73 -41.69
C ALA A 90 28.95 -19.87 -41.36
N ILE A 91 28.45 -21.11 -41.43
CA ILE A 91 27.07 -21.44 -41.09
C ILE A 91 26.81 -21.06 -39.63
N ALA A 92 27.70 -21.41 -38.69
CA ALA A 92 27.57 -21.11 -37.28
C ALA A 92 27.57 -19.59 -37.01
N ASN A 93 28.43 -18.83 -37.69
CA ASN A 93 28.48 -17.37 -37.60
C ASN A 93 27.17 -16.72 -38.06
N MET A 94 26.62 -17.18 -39.17
CA MET A 94 25.35 -16.71 -39.71
C MET A 94 24.16 -17.02 -38.77
N TRP A 95 24.14 -18.24 -38.21
CA TRP A 95 23.11 -18.61 -37.21
C TRP A 95 23.22 -17.79 -35.92
N ARG A 96 24.44 -17.43 -35.51
CA ARG A 96 24.68 -16.64 -34.29
C ARG A 96 24.04 -15.25 -34.37
N GLN A 97 23.93 -14.67 -35.56
CA GLN A 97 23.30 -13.38 -35.81
C GLN A 97 21.76 -13.41 -35.69
N LYS A 98 21.15 -14.59 -35.72
CA LYS A 98 19.69 -14.79 -35.64
C LYS A 98 18.88 -14.12 -36.76
N LEU A 99 19.54 -13.66 -37.82
CA LEU A 99 18.92 -12.98 -38.96
C LEU A 99 18.26 -13.95 -39.96
N PHE A 100 18.69 -15.20 -39.94
CA PHE A 100 18.29 -16.21 -40.93
C PHE A 100 17.48 -17.33 -40.28
N SER A 101 16.52 -17.87 -41.02
CA SER A 101 15.74 -19.06 -40.68
C SER A 101 16.28 -20.33 -41.37
N GLY A 102 17.05 -20.16 -42.41
CA GLY A 102 17.76 -21.22 -43.16
C GLY A 102 19.07 -20.70 -43.69
N VAL A 103 20.10 -21.51 -43.62
CA VAL A 103 21.44 -21.25 -44.23
C VAL A 103 21.94 -22.55 -44.82
N GLN A 104 22.24 -22.53 -46.10
CA GLN A 104 22.81 -23.66 -46.84
C GLN A 104 23.95 -23.14 -47.73
N ILE A 105 25.00 -23.90 -47.84
CA ILE A 105 26.14 -23.58 -48.70
C ILE A 105 26.26 -24.69 -49.72
N TYR A 106 26.19 -24.33 -50.99
CA TYR A 106 26.32 -25.25 -52.12
C TYR A 106 27.61 -24.99 -52.89
N VAL A 107 28.24 -26.04 -53.38
CA VAL A 107 29.32 -25.97 -54.34
C VAL A 107 28.67 -25.97 -55.73
N THR A 108 28.88 -24.91 -56.49
CA THR A 108 28.23 -24.74 -57.81
C THR A 108 29.11 -25.09 -58.98
N ASN A 109 30.44 -24.90 -58.88
CA ASN A 109 31.38 -25.24 -59.94
C ASN A 109 32.78 -25.54 -59.36
N ILE A 110 33.51 -26.46 -59.99
CA ILE A 110 34.88 -26.84 -59.67
C ILE A 110 35.74 -26.82 -60.91
N GLN A 111 36.74 -25.94 -60.93
CA GLN A 111 37.73 -25.87 -62.07
C GLN A 111 39.12 -25.96 -61.42
N ASP A 112 39.75 -27.11 -61.64
CA ASP A 112 41.04 -27.51 -61.07
C ASP A 112 41.02 -27.42 -59.53
N ASP A 113 41.71 -26.43 -58.94
CA ASP A 113 41.75 -26.23 -57.51
C ASP A 113 40.85 -25.05 -57.09
N ASN A 114 40.06 -24.48 -57.98
CA ASN A 114 39.19 -23.36 -57.76
C ASN A 114 37.73 -23.84 -57.57
N VAL A 115 37.07 -23.42 -56.50
CA VAL A 115 35.69 -23.78 -56.12
C VAL A 115 34.82 -22.55 -56.07
N ALA A 116 33.74 -22.57 -56.84
CA ALA A 116 32.68 -21.56 -56.73
C ALA A 116 31.61 -22.08 -55.80
N ILE A 117 31.20 -21.24 -54.86
CA ILE A 117 30.18 -21.57 -53.84
C ILE A 117 28.97 -20.62 -53.91
N GLU A 118 27.82 -21.15 -53.55
CA GLU A 118 26.59 -20.40 -53.38
C GLU A 118 26.10 -20.52 -51.93
N ILE A 119 25.91 -19.38 -51.27
CA ILE A 119 25.33 -19.29 -49.93
C ILE A 119 23.86 -18.96 -50.09
N ASN A 120 23.01 -19.94 -49.87
CA ASN A 120 21.55 -19.75 -49.87
C ASN A 120 21.06 -19.49 -48.48
N VAL A 121 20.35 -18.35 -48.28
CA VAL A 121 19.84 -17.91 -47.00
C VAL A 121 18.35 -17.61 -47.07
N VAL A 122 17.66 -17.90 -45.98
CA VAL A 122 16.28 -17.50 -45.82
C VAL A 122 16.21 -16.49 -44.69
N GLU A 123 15.88 -15.24 -45.03
CA GLU A 123 15.77 -14.15 -44.03
C GLU A 123 14.60 -14.35 -43.06
N ARG A 124 14.79 -14.01 -41.79
CA ARG A 124 13.70 -13.97 -40.81
C ARG A 124 12.94 -12.66 -40.94
N PRO A 125 11.60 -12.69 -40.92
CA PRO A 125 10.81 -11.49 -40.94
C PRO A 125 10.97 -10.70 -39.65
N ARG A 126 10.80 -9.36 -39.74
CA ARG A 126 10.74 -8.48 -38.60
C ARG A 126 9.29 -8.25 -38.15
N LEU A 127 9.08 -7.89 -36.91
CA LEU A 127 7.76 -7.58 -36.38
C LEU A 127 7.33 -6.18 -36.87
N GLY A 128 6.38 -6.10 -37.77
CA GLY A 128 5.77 -4.84 -38.21
C GLY A 128 4.79 -4.32 -37.16
N ASN A 129 3.82 -5.15 -36.82
CA ASN A 129 2.81 -4.85 -35.80
C ASN A 129 2.40 -6.14 -35.11
N PHE A 130 1.69 -6.00 -33.93
CA PHE A 130 1.07 -7.14 -33.31
C PHE A 130 -0.29 -6.76 -32.69
N LYS A 131 -1.19 -7.72 -32.64
CA LYS A 131 -2.54 -7.51 -32.12
C LYS A 131 -3.02 -8.73 -31.35
N PHE A 132 -3.56 -8.49 -30.16
CA PHE A 132 -4.27 -9.51 -29.42
C PHE A 132 -5.73 -9.59 -29.86
N ILE A 133 -6.25 -10.81 -30.04
CA ILE A 133 -7.62 -11.08 -30.45
C ILE A 133 -8.28 -12.02 -29.41
N GLY A 134 -9.53 -11.75 -29.05
CA GLY A 134 -10.27 -12.53 -28.03
C GLY A 134 -10.10 -12.02 -26.60
N ILE A 135 -9.43 -10.88 -26.38
CA ILE A 135 -9.22 -10.30 -25.05
C ILE A 135 -9.69 -8.85 -24.95
N LYS A 136 -9.82 -8.35 -23.72
CA LYS A 136 -10.17 -6.95 -23.45
C LYS A 136 -8.97 -6.02 -23.75
N LYS A 137 -9.27 -4.76 -24.12
CA LYS A 137 -8.23 -3.77 -24.41
C LYS A 137 -7.27 -3.55 -23.23
N SER A 138 -7.79 -3.45 -22.00
CA SER A 138 -6.97 -3.32 -20.78
C SER A 138 -6.04 -4.50 -20.54
N ASP A 139 -6.48 -5.73 -20.84
CA ASP A 139 -5.64 -6.91 -20.72
C ASP A 139 -4.56 -6.93 -21.81
N ALA A 140 -4.87 -6.43 -23.01
CA ALA A 140 -3.90 -6.32 -24.10
C ALA A 140 -2.79 -5.32 -23.79
N GLU A 141 -3.14 -4.16 -23.21
CA GLU A 141 -2.18 -3.14 -22.79
C GLU A 141 -1.25 -3.67 -21.67
N GLU A 142 -1.82 -4.37 -20.67
CA GLU A 142 -1.03 -5.00 -19.61
C GLU A 142 -0.09 -6.09 -20.13
N LEU A 143 -0.56 -6.93 -21.06
CA LEU A 143 0.26 -7.96 -21.70
C LEU A 143 1.36 -7.36 -22.58
N GLN A 144 1.06 -6.28 -23.30
CA GLN A 144 2.05 -5.59 -24.11
C GLN A 144 3.22 -5.09 -23.25
N GLY A 145 2.94 -4.51 -22.09
CA GLY A 145 3.97 -4.09 -21.14
C GLY A 145 4.81 -5.26 -20.61
N LYS A 146 4.17 -6.40 -20.30
CA LYS A 146 4.87 -7.60 -19.76
C LYS A 146 5.70 -8.34 -20.79
N ILE A 147 5.27 -8.40 -22.05
CA ILE A 147 5.97 -9.10 -23.12
C ILE A 147 7.13 -8.26 -23.65
N GLY A 148 7.02 -6.94 -23.61
CA GLY A 148 8.07 -6.02 -24.06
C GLY A 148 8.39 -6.09 -25.56
N LEU A 149 7.40 -6.46 -26.42
CA LEU A 149 7.57 -6.50 -27.85
C LEU A 149 7.70 -5.08 -28.43
N THR A 150 8.76 -4.87 -29.20
CA THR A 150 8.98 -3.62 -29.93
C THR A 150 8.88 -3.87 -31.45
N LYS A 151 8.44 -2.87 -32.18
CA LYS A 151 8.45 -2.93 -33.66
C LYS A 151 9.87 -3.14 -34.16
N GLN A 152 10.02 -3.75 -35.33
CA GLN A 152 11.29 -4.11 -35.97
C GLN A 152 12.12 -5.19 -35.26
N THR A 153 11.60 -5.81 -34.20
CA THR A 153 12.24 -6.98 -33.60
C THR A 153 12.17 -8.17 -34.52
N ILE A 154 13.26 -8.92 -34.66
CA ILE A 154 13.34 -10.13 -35.52
C ILE A 154 12.47 -11.23 -34.90
N ILE A 155 11.52 -11.77 -35.63
CA ILE A 155 10.63 -12.82 -35.14
C ILE A 155 11.41 -14.14 -35.11
N THR A 156 11.70 -14.60 -33.89
CA THR A 156 12.35 -15.87 -33.61
C THR A 156 11.38 -16.84 -32.94
N GLU A 157 11.66 -18.13 -32.97
CA GLU A 157 10.85 -19.14 -32.29
C GLU A 157 10.80 -18.93 -30.79
N ASN A 158 11.89 -18.40 -30.20
CA ASN A 158 11.92 -18.03 -28.80
C ASN A 158 10.93 -16.89 -28.46
N ILE A 159 10.81 -15.90 -29.35
CA ILE A 159 9.83 -14.81 -29.16
C ILE A 159 8.40 -15.36 -29.22
N ARG A 160 8.09 -16.24 -30.18
CA ARG A 160 6.79 -16.90 -30.29
C ARG A 160 6.45 -17.67 -29.02
N ARG A 161 7.39 -18.49 -28.54
CA ARG A 161 7.24 -19.25 -27.31
C ARG A 161 7.05 -18.34 -26.09
N ASN A 162 7.86 -17.31 -25.95
CA ASN A 162 7.78 -16.35 -24.86
C ASN A 162 6.43 -15.61 -24.83
N VAL A 163 5.94 -15.15 -26.00
CA VAL A 163 4.61 -14.52 -26.12
C VAL A 163 3.51 -15.49 -25.67
N LYS A 164 3.60 -16.75 -26.12
CA LYS A 164 2.64 -17.78 -25.76
C LYS A 164 2.67 -18.09 -24.26
N GLU A 165 3.86 -18.26 -23.70
CA GLU A 165 4.06 -18.58 -22.27
C GLU A 165 3.59 -17.45 -21.36
N ILE A 166 4.01 -16.19 -21.62
CA ILE A 166 3.60 -15.05 -20.82
C ILE A 166 2.08 -14.84 -20.89
N THR A 167 1.49 -14.97 -22.09
CA THR A 167 0.05 -14.83 -22.28
C THR A 167 -0.71 -15.94 -21.54
N THR A 168 -0.22 -17.17 -21.62
CA THR A 168 -0.80 -18.33 -20.93
C THR A 168 -0.75 -18.13 -19.43
N LYS A 169 0.44 -17.81 -18.89
CA LYS A 169 0.64 -17.58 -17.45
C LYS A 169 -0.23 -16.43 -16.94
N PHE A 170 -0.32 -15.34 -17.68
CA PHE A 170 -1.15 -14.18 -17.33
C PHE A 170 -2.64 -14.55 -17.11
N TYR A 171 -3.20 -15.38 -17.97
CA TYR A 171 -4.59 -15.81 -17.83
C TYR A 171 -4.78 -16.94 -16.84
N GLN A 172 -3.79 -17.82 -16.68
CA GLN A 172 -3.80 -18.81 -15.61
C GLN A 172 -3.82 -18.13 -14.24
N ASP A 173 -3.03 -17.08 -14.04
CA ASP A 173 -3.06 -16.25 -12.83
C ASP A 173 -4.42 -15.54 -12.62
N LYS A 174 -5.13 -15.25 -13.71
CA LYS A 174 -6.50 -14.74 -13.66
C LYS A 174 -7.58 -15.83 -13.46
N GLY A 175 -7.17 -17.11 -13.40
CA GLY A 175 -8.04 -18.28 -13.11
C GLY A 175 -8.61 -19.00 -14.34
N PHE A 176 -8.04 -18.78 -15.51
CA PHE A 176 -8.42 -19.47 -16.75
C PHE A 176 -7.41 -20.59 -17.03
N GLN A 177 -7.72 -21.82 -16.55
CA GLN A 177 -6.80 -22.94 -16.64
C GLN A 177 -6.70 -23.55 -18.05
N ASN A 178 -7.79 -23.53 -18.81
CA ASN A 178 -7.90 -24.12 -20.14
C ASN A 178 -7.70 -23.09 -21.25
N ILE A 179 -6.73 -22.20 -21.06
CA ILE A 179 -6.41 -21.20 -22.06
C ILE A 179 -5.70 -21.81 -23.28
N SER A 180 -6.10 -21.42 -24.47
CA SER A 180 -5.41 -21.73 -25.73
C SER A 180 -4.90 -20.43 -26.36
N VAL A 181 -3.63 -20.43 -26.74
CA VAL A 181 -2.98 -19.31 -27.40
C VAL A 181 -2.43 -19.76 -28.75
N ARG A 182 -2.93 -19.19 -29.83
CA ARG A 182 -2.46 -19.43 -31.18
C ARG A 182 -1.90 -18.13 -31.75
N ILE A 183 -0.77 -18.23 -32.41
CA ILE A 183 -0.09 -17.12 -33.08
C ILE A 183 -0.13 -17.36 -34.58
N ASP A 184 -0.72 -16.42 -35.31
CA ASP A 184 -0.71 -16.38 -36.74
C ASP A 184 0.13 -15.18 -37.20
N GLU A 185 0.93 -15.37 -38.24
CA GLU A 185 1.73 -14.32 -38.83
C GLU A 185 1.26 -14.06 -40.26
N ARG A 186 1.19 -12.80 -40.63
CA ARG A 186 0.83 -12.36 -41.98
C ARG A 186 1.82 -11.29 -42.44
N PRO A 187 2.21 -11.28 -43.72
CA PRO A 187 3.05 -10.20 -44.26
C PRO A 187 2.45 -8.83 -43.96
N ASP A 188 3.25 -7.93 -43.50
CA ASP A 188 2.85 -6.55 -43.22
C ASP A 188 3.28 -5.66 -44.40
N PRO A 189 2.33 -5.10 -45.17
CA PRO A 189 2.66 -4.28 -46.32
C PRO A 189 3.31 -2.94 -45.98
N SER A 190 3.27 -2.54 -44.72
CA SER A 190 3.80 -1.23 -44.30
C SER A 190 5.31 -1.18 -44.23
N TYR A 191 5.97 -2.32 -44.10
CA TYR A 191 7.42 -2.43 -43.99
C TYR A 191 7.95 -3.67 -44.77
N ALA A 192 9.07 -3.50 -45.47
CA ALA A 192 9.73 -4.58 -46.18
C ALA A 192 10.19 -5.67 -45.18
N ASN A 193 10.08 -6.93 -45.59
CA ASN A 193 10.43 -8.12 -44.78
C ASN A 193 9.85 -8.10 -43.38
N SER A 194 8.59 -7.65 -43.23
CA SER A 194 7.92 -7.62 -41.93
C SER A 194 6.65 -8.44 -41.93
N ASN A 195 6.37 -9.04 -40.74
CA ASN A 195 5.11 -9.72 -40.47
C ASN A 195 4.39 -9.05 -39.33
N SER A 196 3.08 -8.93 -39.47
CA SER A 196 2.16 -8.62 -38.37
C SER A 196 1.81 -9.90 -37.62
N MET A 197 1.94 -9.89 -36.29
CA MET A 197 1.64 -11.04 -35.43
C MET A 197 0.25 -10.91 -34.85
N PHE A 198 -0.63 -11.87 -35.11
CA PHE A 198 -1.98 -11.96 -34.57
C PHE A 198 -2.01 -13.03 -33.48
N ILE A 199 -2.22 -12.60 -32.24
CA ILE A 199 -2.21 -13.49 -31.07
C ILE A 199 -3.67 -13.75 -30.68
N TYR A 200 -4.17 -14.91 -31.07
CA TYR A 200 -5.52 -15.38 -30.76
C TYR A 200 -5.51 -16.03 -29.40
N VAL A 201 -6.34 -15.52 -28.51
CA VAL A 201 -6.45 -16.01 -27.14
C VAL A 201 -7.88 -16.48 -26.89
N ASP A 202 -8.02 -17.79 -26.73
CA ASP A 202 -9.23 -18.39 -26.21
C ASP A 202 -9.04 -18.72 -24.73
N LYS A 203 -9.74 -18.00 -23.87
CA LYS A 203 -9.61 -18.09 -22.42
C LYS A 203 -10.32 -19.29 -21.84
N GLY A 204 -11.28 -19.87 -22.54
CA GLY A 204 -12.15 -20.88 -21.98
C GLY A 204 -12.97 -20.36 -20.79
N LYS A 205 -13.50 -21.30 -19.99
CA LYS A 205 -14.24 -20.96 -18.77
C LYS A 205 -13.29 -20.70 -17.60
N LYS A 206 -13.67 -19.72 -16.75
CA LYS A 206 -12.93 -19.43 -15.55
C LYS A 206 -13.18 -20.49 -14.49
N VAL A 207 -12.15 -21.15 -14.03
CA VAL A 207 -12.22 -22.19 -13.03
C VAL A 207 -12.18 -21.60 -11.62
N ARG A 208 -13.11 -22.03 -10.75
CA ARG A 208 -13.23 -21.57 -9.38
C ARG A 208 -13.04 -22.69 -8.38
N ILE A 209 -12.44 -22.36 -7.24
CA ILE A 209 -12.28 -23.30 -6.13
C ILE A 209 -13.62 -23.45 -5.42
N ASP A 210 -14.21 -24.64 -5.48
CA ASP A 210 -15.45 -24.94 -4.78
C ASP A 210 -15.19 -25.27 -3.31
N GLU A 211 -14.30 -26.24 -3.06
CA GLU A 211 -13.96 -26.68 -1.71
C GLU A 211 -12.47 -26.96 -1.57
N VAL A 212 -11.94 -26.67 -0.38
CA VAL A 212 -10.63 -27.09 0.07
C VAL A 212 -10.82 -28.08 1.21
N ASN A 213 -10.35 -29.30 1.06
CA ASN A 213 -10.52 -30.37 2.02
C ASN A 213 -9.17 -30.78 2.62
N PHE A 214 -9.14 -30.93 3.93
CA PHE A 214 -7.99 -31.43 4.67
C PHE A 214 -8.27 -32.82 5.23
N TYR A 215 -7.23 -33.66 5.22
CA TYR A 215 -7.26 -35.03 5.69
C TYR A 215 -6.03 -35.31 6.57
N GLY A 216 -6.19 -36.13 7.61
CA GLY A 216 -5.11 -36.45 8.54
C GLY A 216 -4.82 -35.37 9.58
N ASN A 217 -5.60 -34.28 9.58
CA ASN A 217 -5.51 -33.20 10.57
C ASN A 217 -6.41 -33.50 11.77
N GLU A 218 -5.90 -34.26 12.75
CA GLU A 218 -6.65 -34.67 13.95
C GLU A 218 -6.60 -33.58 15.04
N MET A 219 -5.43 -33.00 15.27
CA MET A 219 -5.19 -32.00 16.34
C MET A 219 -5.50 -30.60 15.93
N VAL A 220 -5.31 -30.27 14.65
CA VAL A 220 -5.53 -28.90 14.14
C VAL A 220 -6.81 -28.85 13.31
N ASP A 221 -7.71 -27.94 13.69
CA ASP A 221 -8.99 -27.73 12.98
C ASP A 221 -8.77 -27.33 11.51
N GLY A 222 -9.37 -28.08 10.58
CA GLY A 222 -9.32 -27.80 9.16
C GLY A 222 -9.78 -26.38 8.78
N LEU A 223 -10.69 -25.75 9.55
CA LEU A 223 -11.05 -24.34 9.35
C LEU A 223 -9.89 -23.36 9.64
N LYS A 224 -9.01 -23.71 10.59
CA LYS A 224 -7.80 -22.93 10.88
C LYS A 224 -6.80 -23.06 9.74
N LEU A 225 -6.64 -24.26 9.17
CA LEU A 225 -5.80 -24.53 8.01
C LEU A 225 -6.30 -23.78 6.76
N LYS A 226 -7.61 -23.83 6.49
CA LYS A 226 -8.24 -23.03 5.41
C LYS A 226 -7.96 -21.54 5.52
N LYS A 227 -7.82 -21.00 6.72
CA LYS A 227 -7.49 -19.58 6.94
C LYS A 227 -6.04 -19.23 6.55
N GLN A 228 -5.14 -20.21 6.58
CA GLN A 228 -3.75 -20.00 6.15
C GLN A 228 -3.63 -19.95 4.63
N MET A 229 -4.55 -20.60 3.90
CA MET A 229 -4.59 -20.57 2.44
C MET A 229 -5.15 -19.24 1.91
N LYS A 230 -4.31 -18.23 1.83
CA LYS A 230 -4.70 -16.88 1.43
C LYS A 230 -4.91 -16.73 -0.07
N GLY A 231 -4.11 -17.42 -0.86
CA GLY A 231 -4.16 -17.43 -2.32
C GLY A 231 -5.23 -18.38 -2.86
N THR A 232 -5.54 -19.45 -2.12
CA THR A 232 -6.44 -20.55 -2.49
C THR A 232 -7.73 -20.48 -1.66
N LYS A 233 -8.62 -19.53 -2.01
CA LYS A 233 -9.87 -19.29 -1.29
C LYS A 233 -11.06 -19.92 -2.00
N GLU A 234 -11.92 -20.60 -1.23
CA GLU A 234 -13.18 -21.15 -1.69
C GLU A 234 -14.17 -20.07 -2.14
N MET A 235 -15.05 -20.40 -3.09
CA MET A 235 -16.14 -19.52 -3.52
C MET A 235 -17.22 -19.37 -2.45
N SER A 236 -17.96 -18.25 -2.52
CA SER A 236 -19.17 -18.08 -1.73
C SER A 236 -20.22 -19.10 -2.18
N LYS A 237 -20.94 -19.68 -1.24
CA LYS A 237 -21.94 -20.71 -1.51
C LYS A 237 -23.22 -20.40 -0.73
N LEU A 238 -24.34 -20.50 -1.41
CA LEU A 238 -25.66 -20.44 -0.83
C LEU A 238 -26.50 -21.51 -1.51
N THR A 239 -26.68 -22.64 -0.84
CA THR A 239 -27.41 -23.78 -1.40
C THR A 239 -28.09 -24.58 -0.31
N LEU A 240 -29.26 -25.11 -0.60
CA LEU A 240 -29.96 -26.07 0.28
C LEU A 240 -29.53 -27.51 0.01
N ASN A 241 -28.93 -27.78 -1.17
CA ASN A 241 -28.37 -29.07 -1.54
C ASN A 241 -26.83 -28.97 -1.66
N PRO A 242 -26.08 -29.28 -0.61
CA PRO A 242 -24.63 -29.30 -0.67
C PRO A 242 -24.13 -30.39 -1.63
N SER A 243 -22.96 -30.14 -2.24
CA SER A 243 -22.32 -31.16 -3.06
C SER A 243 -21.93 -32.37 -2.20
N ASN A 244 -22.30 -33.58 -2.64
CA ASN A 244 -21.89 -34.83 -1.99
C ASN A 244 -20.48 -35.25 -2.42
N TYR A 245 -19.62 -34.27 -2.73
CA TYR A 245 -18.25 -34.58 -3.09
C TYR A 245 -17.54 -35.28 -1.92
N GLN A 246 -17.16 -36.52 -2.15
CA GLN A 246 -16.26 -37.29 -1.29
C GLN A 246 -14.87 -37.27 -1.95
N GLY A 247 -13.91 -36.76 -1.21
CA GLY A 247 -12.54 -36.67 -1.72
C GLY A 247 -11.85 -38.04 -1.75
N PRO A 248 -10.66 -38.12 -2.37
CA PRO A 248 -9.94 -39.35 -2.59
C PRO A 248 -9.46 -40.02 -1.28
N TYR A 249 -9.43 -39.30 -0.17
CA TYR A 249 -8.89 -39.75 1.11
C TYR A 249 -9.97 -40.01 2.19
N GLY A 250 -11.24 -40.16 1.79
CA GLY A 250 -12.36 -40.40 2.72
C GLY A 250 -13.10 -39.12 3.15
N PRO A 251 -13.82 -39.16 4.29
CA PRO A 251 -14.55 -37.99 4.78
C PRO A 251 -13.59 -36.90 5.28
N SER A 252 -13.80 -35.65 4.81
CA SER A 252 -12.99 -34.50 5.21
C SER A 252 -13.25 -34.10 6.67
N ALA A 253 -12.21 -33.93 7.47
CA ALA A 253 -12.28 -33.44 8.84
C ALA A 253 -12.85 -32.02 8.97
N SER A 254 -12.98 -31.30 7.87
CA SER A 254 -13.56 -29.95 7.84
C SER A 254 -15.09 -29.93 7.78
N LYS A 255 -15.74 -31.08 7.56
CA LYS A 255 -17.20 -31.26 7.52
C LYS A 255 -17.67 -31.97 8.78
N MET A 256 -18.83 -31.63 9.27
CA MET A 256 -19.49 -32.26 10.43
C MET A 256 -20.93 -32.56 10.10
N SER A 257 -21.40 -33.75 10.40
CA SER A 257 -22.79 -34.14 10.22
C SER A 257 -23.68 -33.39 11.24
N PHE A 258 -24.91 -33.07 10.85
CA PHE A 258 -25.88 -32.49 11.79
C PHE A 258 -26.16 -33.41 13.00
N LYS A 259 -26.12 -34.71 12.80
CA LYS A 259 -26.28 -35.72 13.87
C LYS A 259 -25.17 -35.66 14.92
N GLU A 260 -23.93 -35.53 14.46
CA GLU A 260 -22.74 -35.34 15.35
C GLU A 260 -22.78 -33.97 16.02
N TYR A 261 -23.23 -32.92 15.32
CA TYR A 261 -23.35 -31.56 15.86
C TYR A 261 -24.30 -31.51 17.06
N VAL A 262 -25.46 -32.15 16.96
CA VAL A 262 -26.42 -32.22 18.07
C VAL A 262 -25.87 -33.08 19.23
N LYS A 263 -25.26 -34.24 18.91
CA LYS A 263 -24.67 -35.13 19.90
C LYS A 263 -23.56 -34.46 20.72
N ASP A 264 -22.74 -33.63 20.07
CA ASP A 264 -21.59 -32.98 20.67
C ASP A 264 -21.91 -31.58 21.24
N TRP A 265 -23.17 -31.24 21.46
CA TRP A 265 -23.61 -29.91 21.92
C TRP A 265 -22.98 -28.75 21.10
N GLY A 266 -22.91 -28.96 19.78
CA GLY A 266 -22.19 -28.08 18.87
C GLY A 266 -22.69 -26.62 18.84
N PHE A 267 -23.93 -26.37 19.27
CA PHE A 267 -24.49 -25.02 19.35
C PHE A 267 -23.81 -24.10 20.37
N LEU A 268 -23.06 -24.66 21.31
CA LEU A 268 -22.21 -23.92 22.23
C LEU A 268 -20.84 -23.54 21.64
N SER A 269 -20.52 -24.04 20.42
CA SER A 269 -19.25 -23.80 19.76
C SER A 269 -19.43 -23.17 18.39
N LEU A 270 -18.95 -21.94 18.25
CA LEU A 270 -18.95 -21.22 16.96
C LEU A 270 -18.20 -21.96 15.85
N SER A 271 -17.14 -22.72 16.18
CA SER A 271 -16.38 -23.49 15.21
C SER A 271 -17.17 -24.70 14.70
N LYS A 272 -17.85 -25.45 15.59
CA LYS A 272 -18.70 -26.58 15.22
C LYS A 272 -19.91 -26.12 14.41
N THR A 273 -20.57 -25.03 14.83
CA THR A 273 -21.68 -24.41 14.09
C THR A 273 -21.25 -24.03 12.67
N LYS A 274 -20.05 -23.47 12.53
CA LYS A 274 -19.51 -23.09 11.23
C LYS A 274 -19.22 -24.31 10.35
N ARG A 275 -18.71 -25.42 10.91
CA ARG A 275 -18.47 -26.67 10.16
C ARG A 275 -19.74 -27.26 9.57
N VAL A 276 -20.86 -27.16 10.28
CA VAL A 276 -22.15 -27.66 9.82
C VAL A 276 -22.76 -26.73 8.78
N LEU A 277 -22.59 -25.41 8.94
CA LEU A 277 -23.18 -24.42 8.03
C LEU A 277 -22.35 -24.19 6.77
N ASP A 278 -21.03 -24.39 6.79
CA ASP A 278 -20.13 -24.09 5.67
C ASP A 278 -20.48 -24.78 4.33
N PRO A 279 -20.97 -26.04 4.31
CA PRO A 279 -21.45 -26.68 3.08
C PRO A 279 -22.67 -26.01 2.46
N TYR A 280 -23.53 -25.38 3.27
CA TYR A 280 -24.78 -24.74 2.87
C TYR A 280 -24.64 -23.25 2.69
N PHE A 281 -24.00 -22.57 3.65
CA PHE A 281 -23.87 -21.12 3.73
C PHE A 281 -22.41 -20.72 3.93
N ARG A 282 -21.77 -20.32 2.86
CA ARG A 282 -20.40 -19.77 2.88
C ARG A 282 -20.42 -18.38 2.30
N PHE A 283 -20.28 -17.39 3.15
CA PHE A 283 -20.26 -15.99 2.74
C PHE A 283 -18.83 -15.44 2.79
N LYS A 284 -18.23 -15.17 1.63
CA LYS A 284 -16.88 -14.59 1.49
C LYS A 284 -16.98 -13.35 0.62
N LEU A 285 -17.13 -12.19 1.25
CA LEU A 285 -17.06 -10.89 0.59
C LEU A 285 -15.68 -10.74 -0.07
N PHE A 286 -15.68 -10.28 -1.32
CA PHE A 286 -14.47 -9.95 -2.09
C PHE A 286 -13.51 -11.13 -2.41
N SER A 287 -13.96 -12.37 -2.33
CA SER A 287 -13.18 -13.52 -2.78
C SER A 287 -13.45 -13.80 -4.26
N SER A 288 -12.40 -13.77 -5.08
CA SER A 288 -12.51 -14.16 -6.50
C SER A 288 -12.50 -15.69 -6.71
N ALA A 289 -12.16 -16.46 -5.69
CA ALA A 289 -12.08 -17.92 -5.67
C ALA A 289 -11.34 -18.53 -6.88
N LYS A 290 -10.33 -17.86 -7.41
CA LYS A 290 -9.55 -18.32 -8.57
C LYS A 290 -8.48 -19.30 -8.10
N PHE A 291 -8.24 -20.34 -8.86
CA PHE A 291 -7.09 -21.18 -8.64
C PHE A 291 -5.85 -20.60 -9.34
N ASN A 292 -4.78 -20.44 -8.58
CA ASN A 292 -3.47 -20.04 -9.08
C ASN A 292 -2.43 -21.04 -8.54
N PRO A 293 -1.72 -21.78 -9.40
CA PRO A 293 -0.77 -22.79 -8.98
C PRO A 293 0.35 -22.23 -8.08
N THR A 294 0.95 -21.09 -8.46
CA THR A 294 2.03 -20.48 -7.69
C THR A 294 1.58 -20.11 -6.26
N LYS A 295 0.39 -19.50 -6.14
CA LYS A 295 -0.18 -19.17 -4.83
C LYS A 295 -0.59 -20.39 -4.02
N TYR A 296 -0.93 -21.48 -4.68
CA TYR A 296 -1.23 -22.73 -4.01
C TYR A 296 0.02 -23.34 -3.37
N GLU A 297 1.16 -23.32 -4.08
CA GLU A 297 2.45 -23.74 -3.49
C GLU A 297 2.83 -22.88 -2.29
N GLU A 298 2.72 -21.54 -2.39
CA GLU A 298 2.94 -20.64 -1.26
C GLU A 298 1.99 -20.94 -0.08
N ASP A 299 0.76 -21.32 -0.36
CA ASP A 299 -0.21 -21.66 0.69
C ASP A 299 0.11 -22.99 1.37
N LYS A 300 0.67 -23.97 0.65
CA LYS A 300 1.19 -25.21 1.25
C LYS A 300 2.32 -24.93 2.24
N GLU A 301 3.26 -24.07 1.89
CA GLU A 301 4.32 -23.63 2.81
C GLU A 301 3.75 -22.94 4.06
N LYS A 302 2.72 -22.09 3.89
CA LYS A 302 2.06 -21.41 5.03
C LYS A 302 1.36 -22.38 5.96
N ILE A 303 0.82 -23.48 5.43
CA ILE A 303 0.23 -24.55 6.25
C ILE A 303 1.30 -25.20 7.13
N ILE A 304 2.45 -25.57 6.55
CA ILE A 304 3.56 -26.16 7.30
C ILE A 304 4.10 -25.17 8.33
N LYS A 305 4.35 -23.91 7.95
CA LYS A 305 4.73 -22.86 8.91
C LYS A 305 3.73 -22.72 10.05
N TYR A 306 2.44 -22.82 9.75
CA TYR A 306 1.41 -22.76 10.78
C TYR A 306 1.48 -23.95 11.76
N TYR A 307 1.69 -25.16 11.28
CA TYR A 307 1.92 -26.32 12.13
C TYR A 307 3.17 -26.17 13.00
N ASN A 308 4.27 -25.72 12.41
CA ASN A 308 5.51 -25.43 13.12
C ASN A 308 5.30 -24.39 14.23
N SER A 309 4.43 -23.39 13.98
CA SER A 309 4.09 -22.37 14.98
C SER A 309 3.26 -22.91 16.16
N LEU A 310 2.67 -24.08 16.02
CA LEU A 310 1.89 -24.77 17.05
C LEU A 310 2.68 -25.87 17.78
N GLY A 311 3.94 -26.08 17.41
CA GLY A 311 4.81 -27.10 17.99
C GLY A 311 4.96 -28.38 17.17
N TYR A 312 4.28 -28.50 16.05
CA TYR A 312 4.37 -29.68 15.17
C TYR A 312 5.52 -29.53 14.18
N ARG A 313 6.76 -29.79 14.66
CA ARG A 313 7.99 -29.62 13.86
C ARG A 313 8.01 -30.48 12.61
N ASP A 314 7.57 -31.75 12.74
CA ASP A 314 7.67 -32.76 11.70
C ASP A 314 6.41 -32.81 10.81
N ALA A 315 5.55 -31.80 10.91
CA ALA A 315 4.36 -31.70 10.08
C ALA A 315 4.70 -31.58 8.60
N GLN A 316 4.08 -32.41 7.78
CA GLN A 316 4.31 -32.42 6.33
C GLN A 316 3.02 -32.66 5.56
N ILE A 317 2.96 -32.14 4.34
CA ILE A 317 1.92 -32.50 3.37
C ILE A 317 2.39 -33.79 2.67
N VAL A 318 1.67 -34.86 2.92
CA VAL A 318 2.01 -36.22 2.39
C VAL A 318 1.59 -36.30 0.93
N GLU A 319 0.42 -35.76 0.61
CA GLU A 319 -0.16 -35.85 -0.72
C GLU A 319 -1.15 -34.71 -0.94
N ASP A 320 -1.23 -34.22 -2.14
CA ASP A 320 -2.25 -33.26 -2.54
C ASP A 320 -2.81 -33.59 -3.92
N THR A 321 -4.12 -33.43 -4.10
CA THR A 321 -4.80 -33.68 -5.36
C THR A 321 -5.76 -32.57 -5.72
N LEU A 322 -5.77 -32.25 -7.01
CA LEU A 322 -6.68 -31.28 -7.62
C LEU A 322 -7.69 -32.02 -8.50
N VAL A 323 -8.93 -32.09 -8.07
CA VAL A 323 -10.00 -32.71 -8.86
C VAL A 323 -10.81 -31.62 -9.56
N THR A 324 -10.78 -31.65 -10.90
CA THR A 324 -11.48 -30.67 -11.71
C THR A 324 -12.80 -31.23 -12.23
N ASP A 325 -13.89 -30.56 -11.86
CA ASP A 325 -15.20 -30.79 -12.48
C ASP A 325 -15.29 -29.90 -13.73
N THR A 326 -15.09 -30.51 -14.90
CA THR A 326 -15.11 -29.82 -16.19
C THR A 326 -16.49 -29.31 -16.58
N SER A 327 -17.57 -29.97 -16.11
CA SER A 327 -18.96 -29.58 -16.42
C SER A 327 -19.31 -28.24 -15.78
N ASN A 328 -18.92 -28.04 -14.53
CA ASN A 328 -19.23 -26.86 -13.74
C ASN A 328 -18.06 -25.85 -13.62
N ALA A 329 -16.94 -26.12 -14.27
CA ALA A 329 -15.69 -25.35 -14.16
C ALA A 329 -15.27 -25.10 -12.69
N ARG A 330 -15.27 -26.16 -11.87
CA ARG A 330 -14.93 -26.13 -10.45
C ARG A 330 -13.71 -26.99 -10.15
N ILE A 331 -12.94 -26.57 -9.14
CA ILE A 331 -11.81 -27.35 -8.59
C ILE A 331 -12.09 -27.67 -7.14
N TYR A 332 -11.86 -28.93 -6.77
CA TYR A 332 -11.76 -29.41 -5.40
C TYR A 332 -10.30 -29.64 -5.06
N VAL A 333 -9.83 -28.96 -4.04
CA VAL A 333 -8.44 -29.05 -3.54
C VAL A 333 -8.44 -29.99 -2.36
N ASN A 334 -7.71 -31.09 -2.42
CA ASN A 334 -7.61 -32.08 -1.35
C ASN A 334 -6.17 -32.15 -0.88
N VAL A 335 -5.93 -31.94 0.41
CA VAL A 335 -4.61 -31.90 1.02
C VAL A 335 -4.57 -32.90 2.18
N LYS A 336 -3.68 -33.87 2.09
CA LYS A 336 -3.42 -34.85 3.13
C LYS A 336 -2.20 -34.46 3.93
N VAL A 337 -2.37 -34.29 5.22
CA VAL A 337 -1.34 -33.81 6.15
C VAL A 337 -1.00 -34.92 7.13
N ASN A 338 0.27 -35.03 7.46
CA ASN A 338 0.74 -35.75 8.62
C ASN A 338 1.22 -34.71 9.64
N GLU A 339 0.54 -34.61 10.78
CA GLU A 339 0.83 -33.57 11.80
C GLU A 339 2.11 -33.86 12.58
N GLY A 340 2.51 -35.12 12.69
CA GLY A 340 3.64 -35.54 13.53
C GLY A 340 3.36 -35.33 15.01
N ARG A 341 4.44 -35.26 15.81
CA ARG A 341 4.37 -35.04 17.26
C ARG A 341 4.49 -33.57 17.59
N LYS A 342 3.97 -33.21 18.77
CA LYS A 342 4.11 -31.86 19.31
C LYS A 342 5.35 -31.79 20.18
N TYR A 343 6.21 -30.80 19.88
CA TYR A 343 7.49 -30.56 20.55
C TYR A 343 7.46 -29.35 21.45
N TYR A 344 8.38 -29.33 22.42
CA TYR A 344 8.60 -28.25 23.38
C TYR A 344 10.06 -27.86 23.40
N PHE A 345 10.36 -26.59 23.76
CA PHE A 345 11.73 -26.16 23.97
C PHE A 345 12.33 -26.81 25.21
N GLY A 346 13.54 -27.33 25.03
CA GLY A 346 14.38 -27.84 26.10
C GLY A 346 15.32 -26.78 26.66
N ASN A 347 16.58 -27.17 26.92
CA ASN A 347 17.60 -26.24 27.37
C ASN A 347 18.08 -25.40 26.16
N ILE A 348 18.30 -24.11 26.41
CA ILE A 348 18.88 -23.19 25.42
C ILE A 348 20.22 -22.71 25.98
N THR A 349 21.28 -22.95 25.22
CA THR A 349 22.66 -22.58 25.57
C THR A 349 23.21 -21.63 24.51
N TRP A 350 24.11 -20.74 24.92
CA TRP A 350 24.74 -19.76 24.04
C TRP A 350 26.21 -20.10 23.85
N LYS A 351 26.74 -19.82 22.66
CA LYS A 351 28.14 -20.00 22.34
C LYS A 351 28.66 -18.93 21.41
N GLY A 352 29.77 -18.28 21.77
CA GLY A 352 30.41 -17.25 20.96
C GLY A 352 29.94 -15.83 21.23
N ASN A 353 29.13 -15.59 22.27
CA ASN A 353 28.61 -14.29 22.69
C ASN A 353 29.60 -13.59 23.70
N ALA A 354 30.67 -13.01 23.17
CA ALA A 354 31.65 -12.32 24.02
C ALA A 354 31.14 -10.94 24.50
N LYS A 355 30.37 -10.26 23.69
CA LYS A 355 29.89 -8.89 23.97
C LYS A 355 28.74 -8.85 24.99
N TYR A 356 27.76 -9.69 24.88
CA TYR A 356 26.58 -9.67 25.72
C TYR A 356 26.44 -10.96 26.54
N PRO A 357 26.09 -10.85 27.83
CA PRO A 357 25.92 -12.01 28.70
C PRO A 357 24.67 -12.82 28.35
N ASP A 358 24.69 -14.11 28.64
CA ASP A 358 23.58 -15.05 28.42
C ASP A 358 22.25 -14.57 29.06
N SER A 359 22.32 -13.91 30.22
CA SER A 359 21.15 -13.40 30.90
C SER A 359 20.38 -12.35 30.10
N LEU A 360 21.11 -11.45 29.42
CA LEU A 360 20.51 -10.44 28.53
C LEU A 360 19.92 -11.12 27.30
N LEU A 361 20.68 -12.01 26.67
CA LEU A 361 20.24 -12.72 25.47
C LEU A 361 18.98 -13.57 25.74
N ASN A 362 18.92 -14.26 26.89
CA ASN A 362 17.75 -14.99 27.32
C ASN A 362 16.52 -14.08 27.55
N THR A 363 16.75 -12.88 28.11
CA THR A 363 15.67 -11.90 28.30
C THR A 363 15.11 -11.42 26.96
N ILE A 364 15.96 -11.15 25.98
CA ILE A 364 15.54 -10.73 24.62
C ILE A 364 14.86 -11.87 23.89
N LEU A 365 15.41 -13.09 24.00
CA LEU A 365 14.84 -14.28 23.37
C LEU A 365 13.44 -14.56 23.91
N GLY A 366 13.24 -14.47 25.24
CA GLY A 366 11.93 -14.64 25.86
C GLY A 366 11.31 -16.01 25.62
N ILE A 367 12.12 -17.05 25.45
CA ILE A 367 11.72 -18.46 25.29
C ILE A 367 12.29 -19.24 26.48
N HIS A 368 11.44 -20.03 27.13
CA HIS A 368 11.80 -20.79 28.33
C HIS A 368 11.65 -22.29 28.07
N LYS A 369 12.37 -23.06 28.86
CA LYS A 369 12.21 -24.51 28.86
C LYS A 369 10.76 -24.90 29.16
N GLY A 370 10.19 -25.77 28.34
CA GLY A 370 8.79 -26.24 28.43
C GLY A 370 7.80 -25.39 27.60
N ASP A 371 8.23 -24.28 27.01
CA ASP A 371 7.40 -23.56 26.05
C ASP A 371 7.16 -24.41 24.80
N ILE A 372 6.01 -24.20 24.15
CA ILE A 372 5.69 -24.89 22.91
C ILE A 372 6.72 -24.52 21.85
N TYR A 373 7.34 -25.52 21.23
CA TYR A 373 8.30 -25.33 20.16
C TYR A 373 7.69 -24.50 19.02
N ASN A 374 8.33 -23.41 18.67
CA ASN A 374 7.87 -22.52 17.62
C ASN A 374 9.07 -21.91 16.90
N LEU A 375 9.37 -22.47 15.73
CA LEU A 375 10.51 -22.05 14.92
C LEU A 375 10.38 -20.60 14.40
N ASP A 376 9.17 -20.16 14.10
CA ASP A 376 8.93 -18.77 13.65
C ASP A 376 9.27 -17.76 14.75
N ILE A 377 8.85 -18.05 16.00
CA ILE A 377 9.18 -17.19 17.14
C ILE A 377 10.69 -17.19 17.39
N LEU A 378 11.32 -18.37 17.38
CA LEU A 378 12.76 -18.49 17.55
C LEU A 378 13.52 -17.67 16.50
N ASN A 379 13.23 -17.87 15.22
CA ASN A 379 13.87 -17.13 14.12
C ASN A 379 13.61 -15.63 14.21
N LYS A 380 12.41 -15.22 14.57
CA LYS A 380 12.04 -13.81 14.74
C LYS A 380 12.81 -13.17 15.92
N ARG A 381 12.93 -13.85 17.05
CA ARG A 381 13.67 -13.38 18.22
C ARG A 381 15.18 -13.35 18.02
N LEU A 382 15.68 -14.28 17.23
CA LEU A 382 17.09 -14.27 16.81
C LEU A 382 17.39 -13.20 15.74
N GLY A 383 16.36 -12.69 15.03
CA GLY A 383 16.49 -11.67 13.98
C GLY A 383 16.90 -12.26 12.62
N LYS A 384 16.65 -13.55 12.37
CA LYS A 384 16.83 -14.16 11.03
C LYS A 384 15.85 -13.62 10.01
N GLU A 385 14.63 -13.27 10.43
CA GLU A 385 13.67 -12.53 9.63
C GLU A 385 13.71 -11.05 10.05
N MET A 386 14.01 -10.15 9.13
CA MET A 386 14.06 -8.70 9.42
C MET A 386 12.72 -8.23 9.98
N SER A 387 12.70 -7.91 11.28
CA SER A 387 11.57 -7.25 11.91
C SER A 387 11.73 -5.74 11.82
N GLN A 388 10.72 -5.04 11.31
CA GLN A 388 10.68 -3.58 11.32
C GLN A 388 10.49 -2.99 12.74
N GLU A 389 10.08 -3.83 13.69
CA GLU A 389 9.80 -3.43 15.07
C GLU A 389 11.05 -3.40 15.95
N GLY A 390 12.17 -3.99 15.49
CA GLY A 390 13.39 -4.12 16.28
C GLY A 390 13.23 -5.06 17.48
N GLY A 391 14.20 -5.03 18.41
CA GLY A 391 14.14 -5.79 19.66
C GLY A 391 14.47 -7.28 19.53
N ASP A 392 15.08 -7.68 18.41
CA ASP A 392 15.66 -8.99 18.20
C ASP A 392 17.17 -8.99 18.48
N ILE A 393 17.75 -10.18 18.69
CA ILE A 393 19.16 -10.34 19.06
C ILE A 393 20.10 -9.79 17.98
N SER A 394 19.82 -10.10 16.71
CA SER A 394 20.62 -9.56 15.60
C SER A 394 20.56 -8.03 15.54
N GLY A 395 19.38 -7.45 15.81
CA GLY A 395 19.21 -6.00 15.89
C GLY A 395 20.04 -5.36 16.98
N TYR A 396 20.09 -5.96 18.18
CA TYR A 396 20.92 -5.46 19.28
C TYR A 396 22.40 -5.39 18.92
N TYR A 397 22.94 -6.45 18.31
CA TYR A 397 24.33 -6.46 17.85
C TYR A 397 24.56 -5.47 16.70
N GLN A 398 23.66 -5.42 15.74
CA GLN A 398 23.78 -4.53 14.59
C GLN A 398 23.63 -3.05 14.95
N ASP A 399 22.89 -2.72 16.00
CA ASP A 399 22.76 -1.35 16.50
C ASP A 399 24.04 -0.87 17.20
N ASP A 400 24.87 -1.79 17.68
CA ASP A 400 26.20 -1.53 18.23
C ASP A 400 27.33 -1.74 17.19
N GLY A 401 27.01 -1.72 15.91
CA GLY A 401 27.96 -1.76 14.80
C GLY A 401 28.36 -3.14 14.28
N TYR A 402 27.89 -4.22 14.88
CA TYR A 402 28.27 -5.59 14.48
C TYR A 402 27.50 -6.05 13.23
N LEU A 403 27.81 -5.43 12.09
CA LEU A 403 27.12 -5.74 10.81
C LEU A 403 27.32 -7.20 10.37
N PHE A 404 28.48 -7.76 10.64
CA PHE A 404 28.86 -9.12 10.25
C PHE A 404 28.34 -10.20 11.23
N PHE A 405 27.54 -9.80 12.20
CA PHE A 405 26.92 -10.70 13.16
C PHE A 405 26.12 -11.82 12.49
N ARG A 406 26.32 -13.04 12.95
CA ARG A 406 25.59 -14.23 12.53
C ARG A 406 25.13 -15.01 13.75
N VAL A 407 23.93 -15.56 13.66
CA VAL A 407 23.34 -16.40 14.73
C VAL A 407 22.68 -17.61 14.11
N GLU A 408 23.03 -18.78 14.63
CA GLU A 408 22.52 -20.05 14.16
C GLU A 408 22.03 -20.89 15.35
N PRO A 409 20.71 -21.17 15.44
CA PRO A 409 20.18 -22.14 16.37
C PRO A 409 20.45 -23.55 15.85
N VAL A 410 21.14 -24.36 16.63
CA VAL A 410 21.45 -25.76 16.35
C VAL A 410 20.71 -26.63 17.34
N GLU A 411 19.91 -27.56 16.83
CA GLU A 411 19.29 -28.58 17.65
C GLU A 411 20.35 -29.60 18.09
N THR A 412 20.60 -29.69 19.40
CA THR A 412 21.66 -30.55 19.97
C THR A 412 21.14 -31.91 20.43
N ALA A 413 19.91 -31.96 20.94
CA ALA A 413 19.30 -33.20 21.39
C ALA A 413 17.76 -33.11 21.22
N VAL A 414 17.16 -34.25 20.86
CA VAL A 414 15.70 -34.42 20.80
C VAL A 414 15.33 -35.63 21.62
N TYR A 415 14.60 -35.45 22.71
CA TYR A 415 14.17 -36.50 23.60
C TYR A 415 12.81 -36.19 24.25
N ASN A 416 11.97 -37.20 24.42
CA ASN A 416 10.66 -37.05 25.07
C ASN A 416 9.86 -35.82 24.61
N ASP A 417 9.76 -35.59 23.30
CA ASP A 417 9.11 -34.42 22.70
C ASP A 417 9.71 -33.07 23.09
N THR A 418 10.97 -33.06 23.58
CA THR A 418 11.69 -31.85 23.96
C THR A 418 12.92 -31.70 23.07
N ILE A 419 13.21 -30.45 22.64
CA ILE A 419 14.33 -30.12 21.75
C ILE A 419 15.27 -29.14 22.47
N ASP A 420 16.49 -29.55 22.71
CA ASP A 420 17.56 -28.68 23.23
C ASP A 420 18.24 -27.95 22.10
N HIS A 421 18.58 -26.68 22.33
CA HIS A 421 19.21 -25.81 21.35
C HIS A 421 20.52 -25.23 21.87
N GLU A 422 21.55 -25.24 21.01
CA GLU A 422 22.75 -24.42 21.16
C GLU A 422 22.68 -23.27 20.15
N ILE A 423 22.59 -22.03 20.63
CA ILE A 423 22.58 -20.86 19.76
C ILE A 423 24.01 -20.41 19.58
N ARG A 424 24.52 -20.60 18.36
CA ARG A 424 25.89 -20.24 17.98
C ARG A 424 25.90 -18.83 17.44
N ILE A 425 26.71 -17.99 18.02
CA ILE A 425 26.94 -16.59 17.65
C ILE A 425 28.34 -16.44 17.09
N THR A 426 28.41 -15.71 15.98
CA THR A 426 29.66 -15.15 15.43
C THR A 426 29.46 -13.65 15.37
N GLU A 427 30.12 -12.92 16.28
CA GLU A 427 29.96 -11.46 16.42
C GLU A 427 30.56 -10.70 15.24
N GLY A 428 31.77 -11.07 14.82
CA GLY A 428 32.52 -10.36 13.77
C GLY A 428 33.05 -8.99 14.24
N PRO A 429 33.69 -8.22 13.37
CA PRO A 429 34.15 -6.86 13.67
C PRO A 429 33.00 -5.86 13.59
N GLN A 430 33.13 -4.73 14.30
CA GLN A 430 32.24 -3.58 14.13
C GLN A 430 32.50 -2.90 12.78
N ALA A 431 31.44 -2.50 12.09
CA ALA A 431 31.51 -1.79 10.82
C ALA A 431 31.23 -0.30 11.01
N ARG A 432 31.99 0.55 10.28
CA ARG A 432 31.69 1.98 10.15
C ARG A 432 31.19 2.31 8.78
N ILE A 433 30.29 3.28 8.73
CA ILE A 433 29.73 3.77 7.46
C ILE A 433 30.82 4.57 6.75
N LYS A 434 31.20 4.14 5.53
CA LYS A 434 32.24 4.82 4.71
C LYS A 434 31.59 5.83 3.79
N ASN A 435 30.65 5.37 2.93
CA ASN A 435 29.98 6.21 1.98
C ASN A 435 28.45 6.06 2.08
N VAL A 436 27.75 7.17 1.82
CA VAL A 436 26.29 7.18 1.65
C VAL A 436 25.97 7.79 0.30
N THR A 437 25.46 6.98 -0.63
CA THR A 437 25.09 7.40 -1.98
C THR A 437 23.57 7.42 -2.15
N ILE A 438 23.09 8.30 -3.00
CA ILE A 438 21.68 8.45 -3.31
C ILE A 438 21.52 8.43 -4.83
N ALA A 439 20.53 7.68 -5.34
CA ALA A 439 20.26 7.58 -6.76
C ALA A 439 18.75 7.52 -7.02
N GLY A 440 18.31 8.11 -8.15
CA GLY A 440 16.90 8.14 -8.58
C GLY A 440 16.12 9.38 -8.14
N ASN A 441 16.82 10.37 -7.57
CA ASN A 441 16.26 11.66 -7.18
C ASN A 441 16.47 12.72 -8.27
N GLU A 442 15.69 12.65 -9.33
CA GLU A 442 15.83 13.54 -10.49
C GLU A 442 15.32 14.96 -10.21
N ARG A 443 14.25 15.11 -9.45
CA ARG A 443 13.61 16.38 -9.08
C ARG A 443 14.02 16.87 -7.70
N THR A 444 14.07 15.94 -6.73
CA THR A 444 14.39 16.23 -5.33
C THR A 444 15.89 16.39 -5.16
N LYS A 445 16.31 17.52 -4.62
CA LYS A 445 17.74 17.79 -4.38
C LYS A 445 18.31 16.86 -3.29
N ASP A 446 19.56 16.49 -3.46
CA ASP A 446 20.29 15.56 -2.60
C ASP A 446 20.25 15.96 -1.11
N HIS A 447 20.39 17.25 -0.80
CA HIS A 447 20.35 17.75 0.58
C HIS A 447 19.01 17.49 1.28
N VAL A 448 17.89 17.40 0.54
CA VAL A 448 16.57 17.11 1.10
C VAL A 448 16.50 15.67 1.60
N ILE A 449 17.14 14.75 0.91
CA ILE A 449 17.23 13.35 1.32
C ILE A 449 18.24 13.20 2.44
N ARG A 450 19.46 13.74 2.28
CA ARG A 450 20.55 13.61 3.26
C ARG A 450 20.18 14.11 4.66
N ARG A 451 19.43 15.22 4.75
CA ARG A 451 19.02 15.76 6.04
C ARG A 451 18.06 14.87 6.83
N GLU A 452 17.38 13.94 6.16
CA GLU A 452 16.46 12.99 6.79
C GLU A 452 17.15 11.67 7.18
N LEU A 453 18.37 11.42 6.65
CA LEU A 453 19.13 10.22 6.98
C LEU A 453 19.73 10.32 8.39
N ARG A 454 19.71 9.21 9.10
CA ARG A 454 20.39 9.03 10.38
C ARG A 454 21.75 8.34 10.24
N THR A 455 21.96 7.71 9.08
CA THR A 455 23.18 7.00 8.74
C THR A 455 24.19 7.97 8.13
N MET A 456 25.16 8.43 8.91
CA MET A 456 26.16 9.41 8.46
C MET A 456 27.53 8.75 8.24
N PRO A 457 28.31 9.19 7.25
CA PRO A 457 29.68 8.71 7.07
C PRO A 457 30.54 8.90 8.34
N GLY A 458 31.29 7.86 8.71
CA GLY A 458 32.15 7.84 9.90
C GLY A 458 31.47 7.30 11.16
N GLU A 459 30.18 7.24 11.24
CA GLU A 459 29.43 6.65 12.36
C GLU A 459 29.46 5.12 12.31
N LEU A 460 29.23 4.48 13.46
CA LEU A 460 29.02 3.04 13.52
C LEU A 460 27.75 2.67 12.77
N PHE A 461 27.74 1.50 12.15
CA PHE A 461 26.52 0.98 11.54
C PHE A 461 25.46 0.74 12.62
N SER A 462 24.23 1.14 12.35
CA SER A 462 23.07 0.85 13.20
C SER A 462 21.90 0.47 12.33
N ARG A 463 21.34 -0.71 12.57
CA ARG A 463 20.16 -1.21 11.88
C ARG A 463 18.93 -0.35 12.19
N SER A 464 18.78 0.08 13.42
CA SER A 464 17.64 0.92 13.83
C SER A 464 17.70 2.29 13.14
N ASP A 465 18.89 2.88 12.99
CA ASP A 465 19.08 4.14 12.26
C ASP A 465 18.83 3.98 10.76
N LEU A 466 19.19 2.83 10.19
CA LEU A 466 18.89 2.51 8.80
C LEU A 466 17.36 2.42 8.56
N ILE A 467 16.66 1.65 9.40
CA ILE A 467 15.20 1.51 9.35
C ILE A 467 14.51 2.86 9.60
N ARG A 468 15.05 3.65 10.52
CA ARG A 468 14.53 4.97 10.82
C ARG A 468 14.72 5.92 9.64
N SER A 469 15.88 5.91 8.99
CA SER A 469 16.15 6.68 7.77
C SER A 469 15.19 6.29 6.64
N GLN A 470 14.95 5.01 6.43
CA GLN A 470 13.97 4.52 5.46
C GLN A 470 12.55 5.04 5.76
N ARG A 471 12.17 5.05 7.02
CA ARG A 471 10.88 5.58 7.49
C ARG A 471 10.76 7.09 7.27
N GLU A 472 11.79 7.85 7.60
CA GLU A 472 11.80 9.31 7.40
C GLU A 472 11.69 9.65 5.91
N LEU A 473 12.40 8.93 5.03
CA LEU A 473 12.25 9.07 3.58
C LEU A 473 10.85 8.71 3.09
N SER A 474 10.25 7.66 3.64
CA SER A 474 8.87 7.26 3.31
C SER A 474 7.86 8.32 3.72
N ASN A 475 8.07 8.96 4.87
CA ASN A 475 7.20 10.02 5.41
C ASN A 475 7.24 11.30 4.58
N LEU A 476 8.32 11.57 3.84
CA LEU A 476 8.35 12.69 2.90
C LEU A 476 7.28 12.57 1.82
N ASN A 477 6.87 11.34 1.50
CA ASN A 477 5.88 11.03 0.46
C ASN A 477 6.27 11.51 -0.95
N TYR A 478 7.55 11.76 -1.20
CA TYR A 478 8.09 12.15 -2.52
C TYR A 478 8.44 10.93 -3.36
N PHE A 479 8.62 9.78 -2.71
CA PHE A 479 9.12 8.55 -3.30
C PHE A 479 8.11 7.41 -3.20
N ASN A 480 8.20 6.46 -4.13
CA ASN A 480 7.47 5.21 -4.05
C ASN A 480 8.02 4.38 -2.88
N GLN A 481 7.17 4.09 -1.90
CA GLN A 481 7.59 3.40 -0.67
C GLN A 481 8.13 1.99 -0.91
N GLU A 482 7.67 1.32 -1.98
CA GLU A 482 8.11 -0.02 -2.33
C GLU A 482 9.54 -0.05 -2.90
N THR A 483 9.99 1.08 -3.45
CA THR A 483 11.32 1.21 -4.06
C THR A 483 12.38 1.81 -3.13
N ILE A 484 11.97 2.39 -1.98
CA ILE A 484 12.93 2.89 -0.99
C ILE A 484 13.62 1.70 -0.33
N ASN A 485 14.75 1.32 -0.87
CA ASN A 485 15.53 0.21 -0.35
C ASN A 485 16.97 0.63 -0.13
N PRO A 486 17.48 0.57 1.13
CA PRO A 486 18.89 0.78 1.40
C PRO A 486 19.71 -0.42 0.94
N GLY A 487 20.50 -0.25 -0.09
CA GLY A 487 21.53 -1.21 -0.48
C GLY A 487 22.69 -1.15 0.51
N VAL A 488 22.80 -2.11 1.40
CA VAL A 488 23.91 -2.23 2.35
C VAL A 488 24.99 -3.09 1.70
N VAL A 489 26.14 -2.50 1.43
CA VAL A 489 27.29 -3.18 0.82
C VAL A 489 28.42 -3.24 1.83
N PRO A 490 28.55 -4.38 2.56
CA PRO A 490 29.62 -4.52 3.54
C PRO A 490 30.96 -4.78 2.84
N ASN A 491 32.01 -4.16 3.35
CA ASN A 491 33.37 -4.44 2.97
C ASN A 491 34.08 -5.09 4.18
N ALA A 492 34.25 -6.40 4.10
CA ALA A 492 34.82 -7.17 5.20
C ALA A 492 36.34 -6.93 5.38
N ASP A 493 37.01 -6.49 4.32
CA ASP A 493 38.46 -6.33 4.33
C ASP A 493 38.92 -5.12 5.17
N ASP A 494 38.14 -4.03 5.13
CA ASP A 494 38.47 -2.80 5.87
C ASP A 494 37.49 -2.52 7.03
N GLY A 495 36.51 -3.40 7.29
CA GLY A 495 35.53 -3.23 8.36
C GLY A 495 34.59 -2.05 8.13
N THR A 496 34.33 -1.69 6.88
CA THR A 496 33.48 -0.58 6.53
C THR A 496 32.21 -1.04 5.79
N VAL A 497 31.25 -0.15 5.63
CA VAL A 497 30.01 -0.40 4.91
C VAL A 497 29.63 0.80 4.06
N ASP A 498 29.25 0.55 2.82
CA ASP A 498 28.64 1.55 1.95
C ASP A 498 27.11 1.39 1.96
N ILE A 499 26.41 2.51 2.08
CA ILE A 499 24.95 2.54 2.07
C ILE A 499 24.47 3.25 0.80
N ASN A 500 23.76 2.53 -0.05
CA ASN A 500 23.26 3.03 -1.33
C ASN A 500 21.74 3.17 -1.28
N TRP A 501 21.23 4.38 -1.18
CA TRP A 501 19.80 4.66 -1.22
C TRP A 501 19.31 4.73 -2.66
N LYS A 502 18.47 3.78 -3.07
CA LYS A 502 17.74 3.87 -4.32
C LYS A 502 16.33 4.34 -4.04
N VAL A 503 15.92 5.40 -4.72
CA VAL A 503 14.58 5.97 -4.62
C VAL A 503 13.99 6.13 -6.02
N GLU A 504 12.68 6.08 -6.11
CA GLU A 504 11.92 6.35 -7.33
C GLU A 504 10.92 7.45 -7.01
N GLU A 505 11.02 8.57 -7.70
CA GLU A 505 10.16 9.71 -7.44
C GLU A 505 8.74 9.45 -7.94
N LYS A 506 7.78 9.86 -7.13
CA LYS A 506 6.36 9.89 -7.49
C LYS A 506 5.81 11.30 -7.36
N SER A 507 4.70 11.58 -8.02
CA SER A 507 3.96 12.81 -7.77
C SER A 507 3.50 12.85 -6.31
N SER A 508 3.94 13.86 -5.57
CA SER A 508 3.57 14.12 -4.18
C SER A 508 2.53 15.22 -4.05
N ASP A 509 2.21 15.86 -5.16
CA ASP A 509 1.27 16.96 -5.18
C ASP A 509 -0.16 16.44 -5.02
N GLN A 510 -0.94 17.13 -4.22
CA GLN A 510 -2.29 16.74 -3.87
C GLN A 510 -3.28 17.77 -4.42
N LEU A 511 -4.24 17.28 -5.17
CA LEU A 511 -5.40 18.03 -5.58
C LEU A 511 -6.58 17.61 -4.71
N GLU A 512 -7.13 18.54 -3.95
CA GLU A 512 -8.33 18.37 -3.16
C GLU A 512 -9.52 18.94 -3.94
N LEU A 513 -10.43 18.06 -4.33
CA LEU A 513 -11.73 18.42 -4.86
C LEU A 513 -12.77 17.80 -3.96
N SER A 514 -13.48 18.61 -3.20
CA SER A 514 -14.52 18.10 -2.32
C SER A 514 -15.77 18.96 -2.41
N ALA A 515 -16.91 18.30 -2.19
CA ALA A 515 -18.18 18.96 -2.00
C ALA A 515 -18.76 18.46 -0.67
N GLY A 516 -19.08 19.37 0.22
CA GLY A 516 -19.64 19.10 1.53
C GLY A 516 -21.00 19.77 1.69
N TRP A 517 -21.90 19.11 2.39
CA TRP A 517 -23.16 19.70 2.84
C TRP A 517 -23.09 19.96 4.33
N GLY A 518 -23.25 21.23 4.72
CA GLY A 518 -23.27 21.62 6.14
C GLY A 518 -24.47 22.47 6.49
N GLY A 519 -25.11 22.21 7.64
CA GLY A 519 -26.26 22.96 8.13
C GLY A 519 -25.94 24.46 8.30
N GLY A 520 -26.77 25.31 7.75
CA GLY A 520 -26.63 26.77 7.80
C GLY A 520 -25.80 27.40 6.69
N ILE A 521 -24.86 26.66 6.04
CA ILE A 521 -24.11 27.18 4.88
C ILE A 521 -24.54 26.46 3.58
N GLY A 522 -25.15 25.27 3.65
CA GLY A 522 -25.55 24.49 2.46
C GLY A 522 -24.39 23.75 1.80
N LEU A 523 -24.54 23.45 0.50
CA LEU A 523 -23.52 22.77 -0.30
C LEU A 523 -22.29 23.67 -0.49
N THR A 524 -21.13 23.24 -0.03
CA THR A 524 -19.87 23.97 -0.13
C THR A 524 -18.90 23.17 -1.01
N GLY A 525 -18.36 23.82 -2.03
CA GLY A 525 -17.27 23.28 -2.84
C GLY A 525 -15.90 23.70 -2.26
N THR A 526 -14.95 22.80 -2.31
CA THR A 526 -13.55 23.06 -1.95
C THR A 526 -12.67 22.68 -3.12
N LEU A 527 -11.78 23.58 -3.49
CA LEU A 527 -10.66 23.33 -4.39
C LEU A 527 -9.38 23.63 -3.62
N GLY A 528 -8.54 22.64 -3.45
CA GLY A 528 -7.25 22.77 -2.79
C GLY A 528 -6.14 22.18 -3.64
N VAL A 529 -4.99 22.83 -3.64
CA VAL A 529 -3.76 22.31 -4.24
C VAL A 529 -2.65 22.42 -3.21
N THR A 530 -1.98 21.31 -2.98
CA THR A 530 -0.83 21.25 -2.08
C THR A 530 0.37 20.67 -2.82
N PHE A 531 1.42 21.47 -2.93
CA PHE A 531 2.72 21.11 -3.49
C PHE A 531 3.67 20.77 -2.36
N ASN A 532 4.05 19.48 -2.25
CA ASN A 532 4.80 19.00 -1.11
C ASN A 532 6.33 19.10 -1.26
N ASN A 533 6.83 19.22 -2.48
CA ASN A 533 8.27 19.36 -2.75
C ASN A 533 8.60 20.69 -3.44
N PHE A 534 7.96 21.75 -3.02
CA PHE A 534 8.12 23.08 -3.61
C PHE A 534 9.53 23.65 -3.38
N SER A 535 9.98 24.53 -4.29
CA SER A 535 11.25 25.25 -4.20
C SER A 535 11.08 26.75 -4.45
N ILE A 536 11.05 27.56 -3.42
CA ILE A 536 10.99 29.00 -3.55
C ILE A 536 12.25 29.58 -4.21
N ARG A 537 13.41 28.93 -4.04
CA ARG A 537 14.68 29.37 -4.65
C ARG A 537 14.68 29.26 -6.16
N ASN A 538 13.90 28.33 -6.70
CA ASN A 538 13.84 28.08 -8.14
C ASN A 538 12.69 28.82 -8.82
N ILE A 539 11.96 29.67 -8.09
CA ILE A 539 10.79 30.40 -8.64
C ILE A 539 11.11 31.27 -9.86
N TRP A 540 12.34 31.79 -9.93
CA TRP A 540 12.82 32.59 -11.02
C TRP A 540 13.48 31.79 -12.17
N LYS A 541 13.63 30.47 -12.04
CA LYS A 541 14.24 29.59 -13.04
C LYS A 541 13.16 28.89 -13.85
N LYS A 542 12.90 29.35 -15.08
CA LYS A 542 11.87 28.74 -15.97
C LYS A 542 12.08 27.25 -16.21
N SER A 543 13.32 26.76 -16.27
CA SER A 543 13.64 25.33 -16.45
C SER A 543 13.25 24.43 -15.29
N ALA A 544 12.96 25.00 -14.11
CA ALA A 544 12.54 24.26 -12.94
C ALA A 544 11.01 24.14 -12.79
N TRP A 545 10.24 24.73 -13.72
CA TRP A 545 8.78 24.73 -13.69
C TRP A 545 8.20 23.50 -14.42
N ASP A 546 7.65 22.53 -13.61
CA ASP A 546 6.96 21.34 -14.12
C ASP A 546 5.94 20.80 -13.09
N PRO A 547 4.73 21.27 -12.98
CA PRO A 547 4.19 22.59 -13.35
C PRO A 547 4.67 23.74 -12.46
N LEU A 548 5.21 23.46 -11.27
CA LEU A 548 5.80 24.45 -10.35
C LEU A 548 7.24 24.05 -10.00
N PRO A 549 8.06 25.02 -9.57
CA PRO A 549 9.43 24.73 -9.18
C PRO A 549 9.48 23.80 -7.96
N THR A 550 10.17 22.68 -8.11
CA THR A 550 10.27 21.63 -7.12
C THR A 550 11.72 21.38 -6.68
N GLY A 551 11.90 20.59 -5.63
CA GLY A 551 13.17 19.99 -5.25
C GLY A 551 13.76 20.40 -3.89
N ASP A 552 13.24 21.42 -3.19
CA ASP A 552 13.77 21.86 -1.88
C ASP A 552 12.98 21.28 -0.69
N GLY A 553 11.93 20.49 -0.96
CA GLY A 553 11.13 19.87 0.09
C GLY A 553 10.27 20.83 0.90
N GLN A 554 10.00 22.02 0.37
CA GLN A 554 9.09 23.00 0.95
C GLN A 554 7.64 22.62 0.64
N LYS A 555 6.70 23.05 1.46
CA LYS A 555 5.27 22.81 1.26
C LYS A 555 4.55 24.11 0.97
N LEU A 556 3.85 24.16 -0.14
CA LEU A 556 2.97 25.27 -0.53
C LEU A 556 1.55 24.74 -0.65
N SER A 557 0.61 25.33 0.09
CA SER A 557 -0.80 24.94 0.03
C SER A 557 -1.68 26.15 -0.28
N LEU A 558 -2.55 25.97 -1.25
CA LEU A 558 -3.54 26.94 -1.70
C LEU A 558 -4.90 26.26 -1.62
N ARG A 559 -5.86 26.88 -0.91
CA ARG A 559 -7.18 26.31 -0.74
C ARG A 559 -8.25 27.36 -0.88
N VAL A 560 -9.23 27.08 -1.70
CA VAL A 560 -10.40 27.92 -1.90
C VAL A 560 -11.65 27.11 -1.55
N GLN A 561 -12.49 27.65 -0.69
CA GLN A 561 -13.77 27.07 -0.33
C GLN A 561 -14.88 28.07 -0.61
N SER A 562 -15.97 27.62 -1.18
CA SER A 562 -17.10 28.50 -1.45
C SER A 562 -18.41 27.71 -1.51
N ASN A 563 -19.47 28.32 -1.01
CA ASN A 563 -20.84 27.95 -1.31
C ASN A 563 -21.56 29.03 -2.14
N GLY A 564 -20.79 29.77 -2.90
CA GLY A 564 -21.29 30.90 -3.68
C GLY A 564 -21.28 32.19 -2.86
N ARG A 565 -22.44 32.63 -2.36
CA ARG A 565 -22.60 33.98 -1.77
C ARG A 565 -22.53 34.00 -0.24
N ALA A 566 -22.95 32.91 0.42
CA ALA A 566 -23.02 32.92 1.87
C ALA A 566 -21.66 32.67 2.56
N PHE A 567 -20.76 31.95 1.89
CA PHE A 567 -19.43 31.68 2.42
C PHE A 567 -18.37 31.62 1.33
N ARG A 568 -17.23 32.26 1.58
CA ARG A 568 -16.01 32.17 0.79
C ARG A 568 -14.81 32.17 1.71
N SER A 569 -13.85 31.30 1.46
CA SER A 569 -12.60 31.23 2.21
C SER A 569 -11.42 30.99 1.29
N TYR A 570 -10.37 31.77 1.45
CA TYR A 570 -9.10 31.64 0.76
C TYR A 570 -8.02 31.39 1.79
N ASN A 571 -7.32 30.26 1.67
CA ASN A 571 -6.26 29.91 2.58
C ASN A 571 -4.96 29.72 1.77
N PHE A 572 -3.92 30.29 2.27
CA PHE A 572 -2.56 30.17 1.77
C PHE A 572 -1.67 29.72 2.91
N SER A 573 -0.80 28.73 2.69
CA SER A 573 0.25 28.39 3.65
C SER A 573 1.53 27.96 2.94
N PHE A 574 2.64 28.43 3.47
CA PHE A 574 3.98 28.07 3.05
C PHE A 574 4.75 27.54 4.25
N THR A 575 5.40 26.37 4.11
CA THR A 575 6.21 25.77 5.16
C THR A 575 7.59 25.42 4.63
N GLU A 576 8.61 25.95 5.29
CA GLU A 576 10.00 25.52 5.17
C GLU A 576 10.31 24.55 6.33
N PRO A 577 10.45 23.23 6.07
CA PRO A 577 10.61 22.25 7.15
C PRO A 577 12.00 22.24 7.82
N TRP A 578 13.00 22.80 7.14
CA TRP A 578 14.39 22.86 7.62
C TRP A 578 14.98 24.27 7.51
N LEU A 579 14.42 25.20 8.26
CA LEU A 579 14.88 26.59 8.26
C LEU A 579 16.37 26.66 8.64
N GLY A 580 17.17 27.21 7.71
CA GLY A 580 18.64 27.27 7.84
C GLY A 580 19.38 25.98 7.49
N GLY A 581 18.70 24.90 7.12
CA GLY A 581 19.25 23.65 6.55
C GLY A 581 20.05 22.74 7.50
N LYS A 582 20.38 23.20 8.71
CA LYS A 582 21.23 22.46 9.67
C LYS A 582 20.48 21.71 10.77
N LYS A 583 19.29 22.20 11.12
CA LYS A 583 18.46 21.64 12.20
C LYS A 583 17.02 21.49 11.71
N ARG A 584 16.30 20.54 12.24
CA ARG A 584 14.89 20.30 11.95
C ARG A 584 14.01 21.38 12.63
N ASN A 585 14.14 22.61 12.14
CA ASN A 585 13.34 23.77 12.55
C ASN A 585 12.41 24.11 11.38
N SER A 586 11.12 24.08 11.60
CA SER A 586 10.15 24.42 10.57
C SER A 586 9.66 25.86 10.74
N LEU A 587 9.56 26.58 9.63
CA LEU A 587 8.89 27.87 9.58
C LEU A 587 7.64 27.74 8.74
N THR A 588 6.48 28.07 9.31
CA THR A 588 5.21 28.11 8.59
C THR A 588 4.66 29.52 8.58
N LEU A 589 4.34 30.00 7.40
CA LEU A 589 3.62 31.25 7.17
C LEU A 589 2.24 30.89 6.63
N ALA A 590 1.18 31.39 7.26
CA ALA A 590 -0.16 31.16 6.77
C ALA A 590 -0.99 32.45 6.75
N TYR A 591 -1.84 32.53 5.76
CA TYR A 591 -2.82 33.60 5.59
C TYR A 591 -4.17 32.99 5.26
N ASN A 592 -5.20 33.50 5.94
CA ASN A 592 -6.58 33.12 5.64
C ASN A 592 -7.46 34.36 5.51
N ASN A 593 -8.34 34.31 4.52
CA ASN A 593 -9.38 35.33 4.34
C ASN A 593 -10.71 34.62 4.17
N SER A 594 -11.64 34.84 5.08
CA SER A 594 -12.96 34.21 5.03
C SER A 594 -14.05 35.28 5.14
N LYS A 595 -15.10 35.17 4.33
CA LYS A 595 -16.30 35.99 4.41
C LYS A 595 -17.50 35.08 4.63
N TYR A 596 -18.21 35.35 5.69
CA TYR A 596 -19.52 34.79 6.01
C TYR A 596 -20.58 35.85 5.84
N SER A 597 -21.66 35.54 5.16
CA SER A 597 -22.76 36.46 5.01
C SER A 597 -24.09 35.79 5.39
N ASN A 598 -24.91 36.55 6.10
CA ASN A 598 -26.28 36.15 6.35
C ASN A 598 -27.15 36.57 5.15
N ALA A 599 -26.89 35.87 4.06
CA ALA A 599 -27.58 36.13 2.79
C ALA A 599 -28.93 35.43 2.71
N PHE A 600 -29.25 34.55 3.64
CA PHE A 600 -30.49 33.79 3.64
C PHE A 600 -31.65 34.66 4.15
N ASP A 601 -32.65 34.82 3.32
CA ASP A 601 -33.90 35.46 3.72
C ASP A 601 -34.83 34.40 4.36
N PRO A 602 -35.16 34.50 5.66
CA PRO A 602 -36.00 33.53 6.32
C PRO A 602 -37.42 33.49 5.80
N TYR A 603 -37.90 34.51 5.09
CA TYR A 603 -39.26 34.59 4.56
C TYR A 603 -39.38 33.99 3.18
N THR A 604 -38.41 34.17 2.32
CA THR A 604 -38.43 33.67 0.93
C THR A 604 -37.63 32.37 0.76
N GLY A 605 -36.78 31.98 1.72
CA GLY A 605 -35.89 30.86 1.59
C GLY A 605 -34.78 31.03 0.55
N MET A 606 -34.66 32.23 -0.02
CA MET A 606 -33.70 32.54 -1.09
C MET A 606 -32.48 33.31 -0.59
N ILE A 607 -31.39 33.22 -1.34
CA ILE A 607 -30.17 33.99 -1.06
C ILE A 607 -30.30 35.38 -1.68
N ASP A 608 -30.41 36.42 -0.84
CA ASP A 608 -30.42 37.84 -1.25
C ASP A 608 -29.00 38.39 -1.33
N GLN A 609 -28.64 38.90 -2.52
CA GLN A 609 -27.33 39.47 -2.78
C GLN A 609 -27.06 40.76 -2.00
N LYS A 610 -28.06 41.63 -1.85
CA LYS A 610 -27.92 42.88 -1.10
C LYS A 610 -27.65 42.58 0.38
N ARG A 611 -28.34 41.62 0.97
CA ARG A 611 -28.07 41.15 2.33
C ARG A 611 -26.66 40.55 2.47
N SER A 612 -26.16 39.80 1.47
CA SER A 612 -24.78 39.28 1.48
C SER A 612 -23.73 40.42 1.54
N ASP A 613 -24.02 41.57 0.97
CA ASP A 613 -23.06 42.68 0.93
C ASP A 613 -23.20 43.64 2.12
N THR A 614 -24.33 43.61 2.79
CA THR A 614 -24.61 44.46 3.97
C THR A 614 -24.47 43.72 5.31
N ASN A 615 -24.69 42.38 5.32
CA ASN A 615 -24.73 41.59 6.56
C ASN A 615 -23.65 40.51 6.48
N TYR A 616 -22.46 40.80 6.93
CA TYR A 616 -21.33 39.85 6.85
C TYR A 616 -20.36 39.95 8.01
N LEU A 617 -19.65 38.84 8.22
CA LEU A 617 -18.44 38.75 8.99
C LEU A 617 -17.28 38.43 8.04
N LYS A 618 -16.26 39.29 8.01
CA LYS A 618 -15.01 39.02 7.33
C LYS A 618 -13.92 38.77 8.35
N VAL A 619 -13.21 37.64 8.16
CA VAL A 619 -12.10 37.22 9.02
C VAL A 619 -10.83 37.20 8.19
N ASN A 620 -9.84 37.99 8.59
CA ASN A 620 -8.51 38.01 8.02
C ASN A 620 -7.53 37.48 9.07
N GLY A 621 -6.86 36.38 8.77
CA GLY A 621 -5.87 35.81 9.67
C GLY A 621 -4.49 35.76 9.04
N PHE A 622 -3.49 36.09 9.82
CA PHE A 622 -2.09 35.92 9.47
C PHE A 622 -1.40 35.19 10.63
N SER A 623 -0.61 34.16 10.33
CA SER A 623 0.15 33.45 11.35
C SER A 623 1.56 33.14 10.90
N VAL A 624 2.47 33.24 11.85
CA VAL A 624 3.86 32.84 11.73
C VAL A 624 4.13 31.80 12.81
N ALA A 625 4.53 30.60 12.43
CA ALA A 625 4.84 29.53 13.37
C ALA A 625 6.28 29.02 13.15
N LEU A 626 7.03 28.91 14.24
CA LEU A 626 8.38 28.32 14.27
C LEU A 626 8.32 27.04 15.10
N GLY A 627 8.47 25.89 14.44
CA GLY A 627 8.55 24.60 15.06
C GLY A 627 10.00 24.17 15.25
N LYS A 628 10.35 23.64 16.42
CA LYS A 628 11.65 23.13 16.78
C LYS A 628 11.54 21.72 17.33
N GLN A 629 12.23 20.75 16.73
CA GLN A 629 12.36 19.41 17.29
C GLN A 629 13.35 19.43 18.45
N LEU A 630 12.93 18.88 19.58
CA LEU A 630 13.77 18.76 20.78
C LEU A 630 14.52 17.43 20.73
N LYS A 631 15.68 17.37 21.40
CA LYS A 631 16.47 16.14 21.56
C LYS A 631 16.27 15.51 22.94
N TRP A 632 15.77 16.29 23.89
CA TRP A 632 15.55 15.87 25.27
C TRP A 632 14.10 16.19 25.68
N PRO A 633 13.40 15.30 26.39
CA PRO A 633 13.80 13.99 26.92
C PRO A 633 13.98 12.89 25.88
N ASP A 634 13.27 12.97 24.77
CA ASP A 634 13.40 12.14 23.58
C ASP A 634 13.18 12.98 22.32
N ASP A 635 13.49 12.44 21.15
CA ASP A 635 13.39 13.16 19.89
C ASP A 635 11.99 13.11 19.26
N TYR A 636 10.98 12.60 19.98
CA TYR A 636 9.56 12.73 19.63
C TYR A 636 8.96 14.06 20.09
N PHE A 637 9.67 14.84 20.92
CA PHE A 637 9.20 16.14 21.35
C PHE A 637 9.45 17.23 20.32
N SER A 638 8.43 18.07 20.10
CA SER A 638 8.53 19.29 19.32
C SER A 638 7.93 20.46 20.08
N LEU A 639 8.54 21.62 19.92
CA LEU A 639 8.10 22.88 20.51
C LEU A 639 7.76 23.85 19.38
N VAL A 640 6.55 24.38 19.39
CA VAL A 640 6.05 25.31 18.37
C VAL A 640 5.73 26.66 19.02
N TYR A 641 6.35 27.69 18.49
CA TYR A 641 6.07 29.09 18.81
C TYR A 641 5.25 29.67 17.67
N SER A 642 4.11 30.29 17.96
CA SER A 642 3.37 30.97 16.90
C SER A 642 2.88 32.33 17.34
N VAL A 643 2.87 33.26 16.39
CA VAL A 643 2.27 34.58 16.50
C VAL A 643 1.11 34.60 15.53
N ASN A 644 -0.07 34.84 16.03
CA ASN A 644 -1.29 34.86 15.24
C ASN A 644 -1.96 36.23 15.35
N PHE A 645 -2.33 36.80 14.23
CA PHE A 645 -3.12 38.01 14.14
C PHE A 645 -4.40 37.69 13.38
N THR A 646 -5.55 37.87 14.01
CA THR A 646 -6.86 37.67 13.41
C THR A 646 -7.71 38.92 13.55
N GLN A 647 -8.16 39.42 12.44
CA GLN A 647 -9.05 40.57 12.40
C GLN A 647 -10.47 40.13 12.02
N TYR A 648 -11.42 40.49 12.84
CA TYR A 648 -12.85 40.27 12.63
C TYR A 648 -13.52 41.58 12.23
N ILE A 649 -14.07 41.63 11.04
CA ILE A 649 -14.82 42.81 10.52
C ILE A 649 -16.29 42.39 10.42
N ARG A 650 -17.11 42.95 11.27
CA ARG A 650 -18.56 42.70 11.36
C ARG A 650 -19.33 43.84 10.74
N ARG A 651 -20.33 43.53 9.95
CA ARG A 651 -21.31 44.49 9.43
C ARG A 651 -22.70 43.87 9.52
N ASN A 652 -23.52 44.39 10.42
CA ASN A 652 -24.87 43.85 10.74
C ASN A 652 -24.87 42.33 10.94
N TYR A 653 -23.83 41.82 11.61
CA TYR A 653 -23.63 40.38 11.83
C TYR A 653 -23.31 40.08 13.31
N ALA A 654 -24.37 39.81 14.08
CA ALA A 654 -24.26 39.51 15.48
C ALA A 654 -24.07 37.98 15.65
N ILE A 655 -22.85 37.54 15.94
CA ILE A 655 -22.53 36.12 16.19
C ILE A 655 -21.75 35.92 17.50
N PHE A 656 -21.06 36.97 17.97
CA PHE A 656 -20.29 36.90 19.19
C PHE A 656 -21.13 37.52 20.33
N GLU A 657 -21.26 36.81 21.45
CA GLU A 657 -21.96 37.26 22.61
C GLU A 657 -21.30 38.50 23.21
N GLY A 658 -22.08 39.52 23.57
CA GLY A 658 -21.56 40.75 24.15
C GLY A 658 -20.78 41.66 23.18
N VAL A 659 -20.78 41.36 21.87
CA VAL A 659 -20.07 42.15 20.85
C VAL A 659 -21.09 42.73 19.86
N GLY A 660 -21.00 44.02 19.58
CA GLY A 660 -21.91 44.70 18.64
C GLY A 660 -21.93 44.06 17.24
N ALA A 661 -23.10 44.09 16.58
CA ALA A 661 -23.27 43.52 15.24
C ALA A 661 -22.38 44.20 14.15
N THR A 662 -21.93 45.41 14.40
CA THR A 662 -21.06 46.19 13.51
C THR A 662 -19.84 46.63 14.27
N GLY A 663 -18.67 46.47 13.70
CA GLY A 663 -17.39 46.87 14.28
C GLY A 663 -16.20 46.01 13.80
N ARG A 664 -15.07 46.30 14.42
CA ARG A 664 -13.81 45.59 14.08
C ARG A 664 -13.13 45.12 15.38
N SER A 665 -12.72 43.87 15.39
CA SER A 665 -11.93 43.33 16.51
C SER A 665 -10.61 42.74 15.99
N ASN A 666 -9.50 43.10 16.67
CA ASN A 666 -8.15 42.68 16.29
C ASN A 666 -7.57 41.79 17.36
N ASN A 667 -7.47 40.50 17.11
CA ASN A 667 -6.94 39.52 18.02
C ASN A 667 -5.48 39.23 17.69
N LEU A 668 -4.56 39.74 18.49
CA LEU A 668 -3.14 39.41 18.44
C LEU A 668 -2.84 38.41 19.55
N SER A 669 -2.40 37.21 19.20
CA SER A 669 -2.09 36.18 20.19
C SER A 669 -0.74 35.51 19.94
N PHE A 670 -0.10 35.11 21.03
CA PHE A 670 1.12 34.33 21.08
C PHE A 670 0.77 32.93 21.59
N LYS A 671 1.19 31.90 20.88
CA LYS A 671 0.93 30.51 21.28
C LYS A 671 2.24 29.76 21.39
N LEU A 672 2.39 29.04 22.49
CA LEU A 672 3.46 28.07 22.72
C LEU A 672 2.81 26.69 22.85
N ALA A 673 3.27 25.74 22.04
CA ALA A 673 2.76 24.38 22.09
C ALA A 673 3.91 23.38 22.17
N LEU A 674 3.88 22.54 23.19
CA LEU A 674 4.77 21.40 23.37
C LEU A 674 3.99 20.15 22.94
N GLN A 675 4.53 19.43 21.98
CA GLN A 675 3.91 18.23 21.44
C GLN A 675 4.89 17.06 21.51
N ARG A 676 4.41 15.88 21.88
CA ARG A 676 5.12 14.62 21.77
C ARG A 676 4.27 13.65 20.95
N SER A 677 4.81 13.13 19.87
CA SER A 677 4.11 12.14 19.06
C SER A 677 5.03 10.95 18.75
N SER A 678 4.71 9.80 19.36
CA SER A 678 5.38 8.52 19.09
C SER A 678 4.51 7.56 18.26
N VAL A 679 3.41 8.08 17.72
CA VAL A 679 2.49 7.33 16.86
C VAL A 679 3.12 7.12 15.48
N PHE A 680 3.11 5.88 15.00
CA PHE A 680 3.71 5.53 13.73
C PHE A 680 2.75 5.70 12.54
N ASP A 681 1.52 5.19 12.67
CA ASP A 681 0.49 5.25 11.64
C ASP A 681 -0.58 6.26 12.05
N PRO A 682 -0.72 7.38 11.33
CA PRO A 682 -1.72 8.40 11.68
C PRO A 682 -3.16 7.96 11.40
N ILE A 683 -3.39 6.97 10.55
CA ILE A 683 -4.73 6.51 10.16
C ILE A 683 -5.27 5.48 11.14
N PHE A 684 -4.46 4.48 11.46
CA PHE A 684 -4.78 3.43 12.42
C PHE A 684 -3.61 3.20 13.39
N PRO A 685 -3.43 4.10 14.37
CA PRO A 685 -2.40 3.92 15.39
C PRO A 685 -2.59 2.62 16.15
N ARG A 686 -1.56 1.79 16.20
CA ARG A 686 -1.58 0.53 16.96
C ARG A 686 -0.97 0.68 18.34
N SER A 687 0.03 1.52 18.46
CA SER A 687 0.76 1.78 19.70
C SER A 687 1.30 3.19 19.71
N GLY A 688 1.76 3.65 20.86
CA GLY A 688 2.35 4.98 21.04
C GLY A 688 1.42 5.97 21.69
N SER A 689 1.87 7.21 21.76
CA SER A 689 1.13 8.30 22.36
C SER A 689 1.25 9.59 21.55
N ASN A 690 0.21 10.41 21.62
CA ASN A 690 0.19 11.77 21.09
C ASN A 690 -0.25 12.71 22.23
N ILE A 691 0.65 13.53 22.71
CA ILE A 691 0.43 14.42 23.84
C ILE A 691 0.75 15.84 23.41
N MET A 692 -0.15 16.78 23.64
CA MET A 692 0.02 18.20 23.35
C MET A 692 -0.37 19.03 24.56
N ALA A 693 0.50 19.91 24.96
CA ALA A 693 0.20 20.98 25.93
C ALA A 693 0.45 22.32 25.23
N SER A 694 -0.50 23.23 25.29
CA SER A 694 -0.34 24.55 24.69
C SER A 694 -0.90 25.64 25.56
N VAL A 695 -0.23 26.79 25.52
CA VAL A 695 -0.69 28.05 26.08
C VAL A 695 -0.76 29.09 24.98
N GLN A 696 -1.87 29.78 24.92
CA GLN A 696 -2.08 30.93 24.01
C GLN A 696 -2.48 32.15 24.87
N PHE A 697 -1.86 33.27 24.61
CA PHE A 697 -2.12 34.47 25.35
C PHE A 697 -2.09 35.72 24.46
N THR A 698 -2.91 36.68 24.81
CA THR A 698 -2.95 38.00 24.17
C THR A 698 -2.30 39.02 25.10
N PRO A 699 -1.89 40.20 24.62
CA PRO A 699 -1.50 41.28 25.50
C PRO A 699 -2.64 41.70 26.43
N PRO A 700 -2.37 42.01 27.70
CA PRO A 700 -3.38 42.40 28.64
C PRO A 700 -3.69 43.91 28.51
N TYR A 701 -4.41 44.27 27.45
CA TYR A 701 -4.66 45.68 27.09
C TYR A 701 -5.36 46.50 28.18
N SER A 702 -6.30 45.89 28.90
CA SER A 702 -7.04 46.53 29.97
C SER A 702 -6.20 46.84 31.21
N LEU A 703 -5.09 46.11 31.39
CA LEU A 703 -4.16 46.40 32.50
C LEU A 703 -3.26 47.61 32.18
N PHE A 704 -3.00 47.83 30.87
CA PHE A 704 -2.23 48.99 30.40
C PHE A 704 -3.07 50.22 30.20
N ASN A 705 -4.35 50.06 29.83
CA ASN A 705 -5.32 51.15 29.68
C ASN A 705 -6.67 50.80 30.35
N PRO A 706 -6.89 51.16 31.62
CA PRO A 706 -8.10 50.85 32.33
C PRO A 706 -9.40 51.40 31.73
N ASP A 707 -9.33 52.48 30.94
CA ASP A 707 -10.50 53.10 30.27
C ASP A 707 -11.12 52.18 29.21
N LEU A 708 -10.40 51.16 28.75
CA LEU A 708 -10.93 50.17 27.82
C LEU A 708 -12.09 49.37 28.39
N VAL A 709 -12.15 49.21 29.71
CA VAL A 709 -13.23 48.48 30.39
C VAL A 709 -14.59 49.15 30.20
N ASN A 710 -14.61 50.47 30.18
CA ASN A 710 -15.82 51.28 30.03
C ASN A 710 -16.05 51.79 28.60
N SER A 711 -15.25 51.31 27.64
CA SER A 711 -15.36 51.74 26.26
C SER A 711 -16.62 51.14 25.61
N ALA A 712 -17.11 51.80 24.56
CA ALA A 712 -18.26 51.35 23.78
C ALA A 712 -18.01 50.00 23.04
N ASP A 713 -16.74 49.59 22.80
CA ASP A 713 -16.35 48.29 22.25
C ASP A 713 -15.13 47.73 23.01
N PRO A 714 -15.36 47.15 24.22
CA PRO A 714 -14.26 46.62 25.03
C PRO A 714 -13.52 45.47 24.42
N TYR A 715 -14.11 44.81 23.43
CA TYR A 715 -13.53 43.67 22.71
C TYR A 715 -12.94 44.07 21.36
N LYS A 716 -12.66 45.38 21.15
CA LYS A 716 -11.90 45.82 19.95
C LYS A 716 -10.55 45.14 19.85
N ASN A 717 -9.88 44.96 20.97
CA ASN A 717 -8.68 44.12 21.13
C ASN A 717 -8.97 43.11 22.23
N PRO A 718 -9.38 41.86 21.83
CA PRO A 718 -9.71 40.82 22.78
C PRO A 718 -8.51 40.44 23.65
N GLU A 719 -8.75 40.24 24.92
CA GLU A 719 -7.72 39.82 25.87
C GLU A 719 -8.15 38.56 26.59
N TYR A 720 -7.23 37.56 26.59
CA TYR A 720 -7.43 36.26 27.23
C TYR A 720 -6.12 35.52 27.38
N HIS A 721 -6.10 34.52 28.24
CA HIS A 721 -5.15 33.42 28.18
C HIS A 721 -5.90 32.08 28.09
N LYS A 722 -5.38 31.15 27.26
CA LYS A 722 -6.04 29.91 26.95
C LYS A 722 -5.04 28.75 27.04
N TRP A 723 -5.40 27.74 27.78
CA TRP A 723 -4.59 26.56 28.07
C TRP A 723 -5.29 25.35 27.51
N ARG A 724 -4.56 24.50 26.80
CA ARG A 724 -5.07 23.23 26.31
C ARG A 724 -4.10 22.12 26.62
N PHE A 725 -4.66 20.97 27.02
CA PHE A 725 -3.94 19.74 27.19
C PHE A 725 -4.72 18.63 26.52
N ASN A 726 -4.10 17.97 25.53
CA ASN A 726 -4.66 16.82 24.84
C ASN A 726 -3.66 15.67 24.97
N ALA A 727 -4.13 14.51 25.41
CA ALA A 727 -3.31 13.33 25.53
C ALA A 727 -4.07 12.12 24.99
N GLU A 728 -3.44 11.39 24.11
CA GLU A 728 -3.96 10.16 23.51
C GLU A 728 -2.92 9.05 23.65
N TRP A 729 -3.37 7.87 24.06
CA TRP A 729 -2.57 6.67 24.14
C TRP A 729 -3.23 5.55 23.35
N TYR A 730 -2.41 4.76 22.69
CA TYR A 730 -2.81 3.61 21.90
C TYR A 730 -2.12 2.38 22.41
N VAL A 731 -2.90 1.39 22.84
CA VAL A 731 -2.39 0.15 23.44
C VAL A 731 -2.99 -1.04 22.70
N PRO A 732 -2.15 -1.91 22.11
CA PRO A 732 -2.62 -3.13 21.49
C PRO A 732 -3.11 -4.12 22.53
N ILE A 733 -4.31 -4.70 22.34
CA ILE A 733 -4.91 -5.67 23.27
C ILE A 733 -5.00 -7.04 22.62
N GLY A 734 -4.61 -8.06 23.37
CA GLY A 734 -4.67 -9.46 22.94
C GLY A 734 -3.56 -9.82 21.92
N ARG A 735 -3.66 -11.00 21.36
CA ARG A 735 -2.70 -11.48 20.37
C ARG A 735 -3.10 -11.01 18.97
N PRO A 736 -2.13 -10.68 18.11
CA PRO A 736 -2.41 -10.36 16.71
C PRO A 736 -3.15 -11.50 16.02
N MET A 737 -4.28 -11.18 15.38
CA MET A 737 -5.14 -12.14 14.69
C MET A 737 -5.05 -11.97 13.17
N GLY A 738 -5.54 -12.97 12.44
CA GLY A 738 -5.50 -12.98 10.98
C GLY A 738 -4.25 -13.67 10.45
N ALA A 739 -4.27 -13.97 9.18
CA ALA A 739 -3.20 -14.74 8.53
C ALA A 739 -1.89 -13.94 8.42
N GLU A 740 -1.94 -12.61 8.42
CA GLU A 740 -0.78 -11.70 8.42
C GLU A 740 -0.39 -11.24 9.82
N LYS A 741 -1.08 -11.72 10.87
CA LYS A 741 -0.92 -11.22 12.25
C LYS A 741 -1.00 -9.69 12.34
N ASN A 742 -1.73 -9.07 11.39
CA ASN A 742 -1.86 -7.62 11.28
C ASN A 742 -3.16 -7.07 11.88
N ARG A 743 -4.06 -7.93 12.36
CA ARG A 743 -5.32 -7.55 12.99
C ARG A 743 -5.24 -7.76 14.48
N GLN A 744 -5.30 -6.67 15.23
CA GLN A 744 -5.27 -6.68 16.68
C GLN A 744 -6.23 -5.63 17.19
N PHE A 745 -6.88 -5.91 18.31
CA PHE A 745 -7.63 -4.87 18.98
C PHE A 745 -6.69 -3.80 19.51
N VAL A 746 -7.09 -2.56 19.38
CA VAL A 746 -6.36 -1.42 19.89
C VAL A 746 -7.28 -0.62 20.80
N LEU A 747 -6.85 -0.39 22.03
CA LEU A 747 -7.50 0.52 22.94
C LEU A 747 -6.90 1.92 22.76
N LYS A 748 -7.74 2.88 22.37
CA LYS A 748 -7.42 4.30 22.44
C LYS A 748 -7.98 4.85 23.74
N MET A 749 -7.15 5.51 24.50
CA MET A 749 -7.54 6.30 25.67
C MET A 749 -7.19 7.75 25.39
N ALA A 750 -8.10 8.67 25.66
CA ALA A 750 -7.81 10.09 25.49
C ALA A 750 -8.35 10.91 26.65
N ALA A 751 -7.59 11.94 27.01
CA ALA A 751 -7.99 12.96 27.96
C ALA A 751 -7.68 14.34 27.37
N LYS A 752 -8.70 15.19 27.29
CA LYS A 752 -8.59 16.54 26.73
C LYS A 752 -9.14 17.56 27.72
N TYR A 753 -8.38 18.62 27.94
CA TYR A 753 -8.75 19.70 28.84
C TYR A 753 -8.53 21.05 28.15
N GLY A 754 -9.40 21.98 28.41
CA GLY A 754 -9.22 23.35 27.98
C GLY A 754 -9.66 24.30 29.09
N PHE A 755 -8.91 25.37 29.22
CA PHE A 755 -9.18 26.44 30.16
C PHE A 755 -8.88 27.79 29.50
N MET A 756 -9.81 28.73 29.60
CA MET A 756 -9.68 30.10 29.12
C MET A 756 -9.92 31.05 30.27
N GLY A 757 -8.96 31.92 30.51
CA GLY A 757 -9.03 32.92 31.56
C GLY A 757 -9.04 34.34 31.05
N ARG A 758 -9.26 35.29 31.94
CA ARG A 758 -9.24 36.72 31.72
C ARG A 758 -8.21 37.39 32.61
N TYR A 759 -7.65 38.49 32.19
CA TYR A 759 -6.68 39.25 33.00
C TYR A 759 -7.35 40.24 33.95
N ASN A 760 -8.51 40.80 33.58
CA ASN A 760 -9.23 41.78 34.33
C ASN A 760 -10.62 41.26 34.71
N SER A 761 -10.94 41.23 36.02
CA SER A 761 -12.22 40.74 36.53
C SER A 761 -13.42 41.62 36.18
N LYS A 762 -13.17 42.87 35.79
CA LYS A 762 -14.22 43.83 35.37
C LYS A 762 -14.67 43.58 33.93
N LEU A 763 -13.91 42.86 33.12
CA LEU A 763 -14.30 42.41 31.78
C LEU A 763 -14.83 40.97 31.88
N ASP A 764 -15.83 40.65 31.08
CA ASP A 764 -16.25 39.26 30.92
C ASP A 764 -15.21 38.50 30.08
N TYR A 765 -15.33 37.18 30.09
CA TYR A 765 -14.47 36.34 29.24
C TYR A 765 -14.55 36.75 27.77
N SER A 766 -13.43 36.71 27.06
CA SER A 766 -13.41 37.07 25.63
C SER A 766 -14.47 36.26 24.86
N PRO A 767 -15.30 36.91 24.06
CA PRO A 767 -16.27 36.24 23.20
C PRO A 767 -15.63 35.44 22.05
N PHE A 768 -14.34 35.65 21.82
CA PHE A 768 -13.56 34.95 20.80
C PHE A 768 -12.82 33.77 21.44
N GLU A 769 -12.53 32.75 20.66
CA GLU A 769 -11.69 31.59 21.05
C GLU A 769 -12.28 30.69 22.16
N ARG A 770 -13.56 30.83 22.50
CA ARG A 770 -14.25 29.95 23.46
C ARG A 770 -14.37 28.54 22.93
N PHE A 771 -14.67 27.60 23.82
CA PHE A 771 -14.90 26.20 23.48
C PHE A 771 -16.37 25.93 23.19
N GLN A 772 -16.65 25.09 22.19
CA GLN A 772 -17.99 24.57 21.94
C GLN A 772 -17.97 23.06 22.10
N VAL A 773 -18.84 22.50 22.94
CA VAL A 773 -18.91 21.06 23.19
C VAL A 773 -20.13 20.47 22.51
N GLY A 774 -19.98 19.28 21.92
CA GLY A 774 -21.05 18.54 21.29
C GLY A 774 -20.69 18.06 19.89
N ASP A 775 -21.56 17.24 19.33
CA ASP A 775 -21.38 16.71 17.99
C ASP A 775 -21.94 17.68 16.95
N ALA A 776 -21.04 18.38 16.32
CA ALA A 776 -21.39 19.33 15.26
C ALA A 776 -21.63 18.66 13.90
N GLY A 777 -21.25 17.40 13.74
CA GLY A 777 -21.38 16.68 12.46
C GLY A 777 -20.72 17.42 11.28
N LEU A 778 -21.31 17.30 10.10
CA LEU A 778 -20.89 18.07 8.90
C LEU A 778 -21.17 19.58 8.99
N THR A 779 -21.85 20.04 10.04
CA THR A 779 -22.40 21.39 10.10
C THR A 779 -21.49 22.39 10.77
N ASN A 780 -20.24 22.02 11.04
CA ASN A 780 -19.37 22.79 11.90
C ASN A 780 -18.66 23.93 11.18
N ASN A 781 -19.27 25.12 11.24
CA ASN A 781 -18.69 26.35 10.74
C ASN A 781 -18.00 27.21 11.81
N TYR A 782 -18.18 26.85 13.08
CA TYR A 782 -17.70 27.69 14.19
C TYR A 782 -16.19 27.63 14.37
N GLY A 783 -15.52 26.54 13.97
CA GLY A 783 -14.06 26.44 13.96
C GLY A 783 -13.38 27.47 13.06
N LEU A 784 -14.04 27.85 11.96
CA LEU A 784 -13.56 28.91 11.08
C LEU A 784 -13.73 30.31 11.68
N LEU A 785 -14.53 30.42 12.73
CA LEU A 785 -14.76 31.66 13.49
C LEU A 785 -13.83 31.80 14.70
N GLY A 786 -12.91 30.83 14.89
CA GLY A 786 -11.97 30.85 16.01
C GLY A 786 -12.47 30.11 17.27
N TYR A 787 -13.63 29.45 17.19
CA TYR A 787 -14.07 28.57 18.29
C TYR A 787 -13.46 27.18 18.17
N ASP A 788 -12.96 26.65 19.27
CA ASP A 788 -12.53 25.25 19.35
C ASP A 788 -13.72 24.35 19.59
N ILE A 789 -13.90 23.40 18.70
CA ILE A 789 -15.00 22.46 18.77
C ILE A 789 -14.54 21.14 19.37
N ILE A 790 -15.16 20.81 20.48
CA ILE A 790 -14.88 19.57 21.22
C ILE A 790 -16.00 18.59 20.89
N ALA A 791 -15.75 17.69 19.98
CA ALA A 791 -16.72 16.67 19.57
C ALA A 791 -17.14 15.81 20.78
N HIS A 792 -18.45 15.62 20.96
CA HIS A 792 -19.03 14.70 21.93
C HIS A 792 -20.14 13.91 21.26
N ARG A 793 -19.83 12.68 20.86
CA ARG A 793 -20.74 11.83 20.09
C ARG A 793 -21.97 11.44 20.90
N GLY A 794 -23.13 11.41 20.26
CA GLY A 794 -24.41 11.14 20.92
C GLY A 794 -25.06 12.36 21.59
N TYR A 795 -24.35 13.50 21.64
CA TYR A 795 -24.89 14.77 22.09
C TYR A 795 -24.93 15.78 20.94
N PRO A 796 -26.04 16.52 20.76
CA PRO A 796 -25.99 17.69 19.86
C PRO A 796 -25.01 18.72 20.45
N VAL A 797 -24.67 19.73 19.65
CA VAL A 797 -23.98 20.90 20.22
C VAL A 797 -24.77 21.40 21.44
N TYR A 798 -24.08 21.54 22.54
CA TYR A 798 -24.72 21.97 23.80
C TYR A 798 -25.38 23.32 23.59
N GLN A 799 -26.69 23.39 23.81
CA GLN A 799 -27.50 24.59 23.69
C GLN A 799 -28.27 24.79 24.96
N THR A 800 -28.53 26.05 25.30
CA THR A 800 -29.25 26.45 26.50
C THR A 800 -30.70 25.96 26.55
N SER A 801 -31.34 25.81 25.39
CA SER A 801 -32.74 25.43 25.25
C SER A 801 -33.03 23.93 25.39
N ASP A 802 -32.00 23.05 25.42
CA ASP A 802 -32.17 21.63 25.58
C ASP A 802 -32.09 21.22 27.05
N PRO A 803 -33.19 20.84 27.70
CA PRO A 803 -33.19 20.48 29.12
C PRO A 803 -32.36 19.22 29.40
N THR A 804 -32.08 18.37 28.41
CA THR A 804 -31.19 17.21 28.57
C THR A 804 -29.72 17.61 28.60
N VAL A 805 -29.41 18.77 28.09
CA VAL A 805 -28.07 19.34 28.04
C VAL A 805 -27.87 20.37 29.15
N ASN A 806 -28.93 21.04 29.55
CA ASN A 806 -28.92 22.03 30.63
C ASN A 806 -30.07 21.77 31.63
N PRO A 807 -29.91 20.80 32.53
CA PRO A 807 -30.99 20.40 33.44
C PRO A 807 -31.41 21.50 34.46
N ASP A 808 -30.52 22.45 34.69
CA ASP A 808 -30.76 23.49 35.69
C ASP A 808 -31.55 24.71 35.16
N ASN A 809 -31.95 24.67 33.87
CA ASN A 809 -32.73 25.69 33.17
C ASN A 809 -32.29 27.15 33.45
N SER A 810 -31.00 27.32 33.76
CA SER A 810 -30.43 28.64 34.01
C SER A 810 -30.36 29.41 32.66
N SER A 811 -31.07 30.50 32.57
CA SER A 811 -31.16 31.39 31.40
C SER A 811 -29.83 32.00 30.95
N THR A 812 -28.75 31.71 31.65
CA THR A 812 -27.39 32.23 31.41
C THR A 812 -26.42 31.23 30.79
N ALA A 813 -26.87 30.04 30.47
CA ALA A 813 -25.95 29.05 29.90
C ALA A 813 -25.64 29.36 28.44
N SER A 814 -24.45 29.83 28.19
CA SER A 814 -23.90 30.09 26.87
C SER A 814 -23.70 28.77 26.07
N ARG A 815 -23.78 28.84 24.72
CA ARG A 815 -23.34 27.76 23.81
C ARG A 815 -21.85 27.56 23.87
N PHE A 816 -21.13 28.51 24.39
CA PHE A 816 -19.69 28.60 24.35
C PHE A 816 -19.16 28.60 25.77
N PHE A 817 -18.19 27.78 26.01
CA PHE A 817 -17.60 27.52 27.30
C PHE A 817 -16.19 28.07 27.39
N THR A 818 -15.74 28.38 28.55
CA THR A 818 -14.38 28.79 28.86
C THR A 818 -13.54 27.62 29.39
N ILE A 819 -14.21 26.61 29.91
CA ILE A 819 -13.60 25.40 30.48
C ILE A 819 -14.27 24.19 29.86
N PHE A 820 -13.50 23.16 29.52
CA PHE A 820 -14.03 21.85 29.18
C PHE A 820 -13.12 20.73 29.65
N ASN A 821 -13.74 19.58 29.92
CA ASN A 821 -13.07 18.31 30.11
C ASN A 821 -13.70 17.26 29.16
N LYS A 822 -12.89 16.43 28.55
CA LYS A 822 -13.33 15.28 27.75
C LYS A 822 -12.43 14.10 28.03
N TYR A 823 -13.05 12.97 28.30
CA TYR A 823 -12.41 11.66 28.37
C TYR A 823 -13.01 10.75 27.31
N GLN A 824 -12.16 9.92 26.68
CA GLN A 824 -12.58 9.05 25.59
C GLN A 824 -11.88 7.71 25.74
N LEU A 825 -12.65 6.65 25.59
CA LEU A 825 -12.18 5.28 25.53
C LEU A 825 -12.74 4.65 24.26
N GLU A 826 -11.88 4.17 23.39
CA GLU A 826 -12.30 3.50 22.16
C GLU A 826 -11.60 2.15 22.00
N LEU A 827 -12.38 1.11 21.75
CA LEU A 827 -11.86 -0.18 21.33
C LEU A 827 -12.00 -0.27 19.80
N ARG A 828 -10.87 -0.35 19.10
CA ARG A 828 -10.77 -0.34 17.64
C ARG A 828 -10.37 -1.72 17.14
N TYR A 829 -10.95 -2.14 16.02
CA TYR A 829 -10.58 -3.39 15.35
C TYR A 829 -10.44 -3.18 13.83
N PRO A 830 -9.26 -3.49 13.24
CA PRO A 830 -9.04 -3.32 11.81
C PRO A 830 -9.69 -4.45 11.02
N LEU A 831 -10.54 -4.08 10.07
CA LEU A 831 -11.21 -5.00 9.15
C LEU A 831 -10.38 -5.18 7.86
N VAL A 832 -9.85 -4.08 7.34
CA VAL A 832 -8.99 -4.02 6.14
C VAL A 832 -7.80 -3.12 6.44
N THR A 833 -6.60 -3.59 6.18
CA THR A 833 -5.33 -2.87 6.43
C THR A 833 -4.43 -2.90 5.20
N ASN A 834 -4.96 -2.59 4.03
CA ASN A 834 -4.16 -2.53 2.81
C ASN A 834 -3.60 -1.10 2.63
N PRO A 835 -2.45 -0.93 1.96
CA PRO A 835 -1.89 0.40 1.67
C PRO A 835 -2.85 1.33 0.91
N GLY A 836 -3.74 0.77 0.08
CA GLY A 836 -4.74 1.51 -0.69
C GLY A 836 -6.07 1.74 0.01
N SER A 837 -6.32 1.13 1.19
CA SER A 837 -7.56 1.34 1.95
C SER A 837 -7.45 0.78 3.35
N THR A 838 -7.77 1.60 4.34
CA THR A 838 -7.85 1.15 5.74
C THR A 838 -9.29 1.27 6.22
N ILE A 839 -9.86 0.15 6.70
CA ILE A 839 -11.23 0.12 7.24
C ILE A 839 -11.18 -0.49 8.63
N TYR A 840 -11.73 0.20 9.61
CA TYR A 840 -11.83 -0.33 10.97
C TYR A 840 -13.16 0.02 11.62
N GLY A 841 -13.63 -0.90 12.46
CA GLY A 841 -14.76 -0.70 13.34
C GLY A 841 -14.27 -0.25 14.71
N LEU A 842 -15.13 0.48 15.43
CA LEU A 842 -14.84 0.93 16.80
C LEU A 842 -16.10 0.92 17.67
N THR A 843 -15.88 0.73 18.96
CA THR A 843 -16.86 1.02 20.01
C THR A 843 -16.26 2.10 20.90
N PHE A 844 -17.09 3.00 21.40
CA PHE A 844 -16.58 4.10 22.21
C PHE A 844 -17.42 4.36 23.44
N PHE A 845 -16.74 4.87 24.45
CA PHE A 845 -17.31 5.52 25.62
C PHE A 845 -16.69 6.93 25.73
N GLU A 846 -17.53 7.94 25.84
CA GLU A 846 -17.07 9.32 26.05
C GLU A 846 -17.74 9.92 27.27
N ALA A 847 -17.01 10.78 27.95
CA ALA A 847 -17.51 11.58 29.04
C ALA A 847 -16.95 13.00 28.89
N ALA A 848 -17.83 13.99 28.74
CA ALA A 848 -17.42 15.36 28.51
C ALA A 848 -18.38 16.35 29.17
N ASN A 849 -17.87 17.52 29.49
CA ASN A 849 -18.70 18.66 29.86
C ASN A 849 -17.97 20.00 29.60
N GLY A 850 -18.74 21.08 29.56
CA GLY A 850 -18.23 22.44 29.45
C GLY A 850 -18.83 23.33 30.54
N TRP A 851 -18.07 24.31 30.99
CA TRP A 851 -18.47 25.27 32.01
C TRP A 851 -18.12 26.69 31.52
N TYR A 852 -18.94 27.63 31.90
CA TYR A 852 -18.72 29.03 31.55
C TYR A 852 -17.88 29.77 32.60
N ASP A 853 -18.17 29.58 33.88
CA ASP A 853 -17.43 30.22 34.96
C ASP A 853 -16.60 29.20 35.74
N TYR A 854 -15.47 29.63 36.24
CA TYR A 854 -14.58 28.84 37.07
C TYR A 854 -15.24 28.38 38.39
N LYS A 855 -16.18 29.16 38.89
CA LYS A 855 -16.95 28.83 40.11
C LYS A 855 -17.87 27.62 39.93
N ASP A 856 -18.33 27.39 38.70
CA ASP A 856 -19.22 26.28 38.35
C ASP A 856 -18.46 25.00 37.96
N TYR A 857 -17.14 25.08 37.88
CA TYR A 857 -16.30 23.97 37.43
C TYR A 857 -16.30 22.81 38.41
N ASN A 858 -16.83 21.68 37.96
CA ASN A 858 -16.79 20.43 38.67
C ASN A 858 -16.32 19.33 37.72
N PRO A 859 -15.05 18.82 37.84
CA PRO A 859 -14.45 17.86 36.91
C PRO A 859 -15.15 16.50 36.91
N PHE A 860 -15.99 16.19 37.89
CA PHE A 860 -16.73 14.94 38.00
C PHE A 860 -18.15 15.00 37.45
N ARG A 861 -18.68 16.20 37.19
CA ARG A 861 -19.99 16.38 36.57
C ARG A 861 -19.86 16.28 35.05
N LEU A 862 -19.84 15.05 34.57
CA LEU A 862 -19.64 14.77 33.15
C LEU A 862 -20.90 14.15 32.54
N ARG A 863 -21.17 14.47 31.31
CA ARG A 863 -22.18 13.84 30.45
C ARG A 863 -21.56 12.68 29.71
N ARG A 864 -22.23 11.53 29.71
CA ARG A 864 -21.69 10.24 29.25
C ARG A 864 -22.37 9.79 27.98
N SER A 865 -21.62 9.22 27.06
CA SER A 865 -22.15 8.58 25.86
C SER A 865 -21.44 7.27 25.55
N VAL A 866 -22.16 6.39 24.88
CA VAL A 866 -21.65 5.14 24.35
C VAL A 866 -22.06 5.01 22.88
N GLY A 867 -21.32 4.26 22.10
CA GLY A 867 -21.69 4.06 20.72
C GLY A 867 -20.77 3.15 19.95
N VAL A 868 -21.11 3.01 18.68
CA VAL A 868 -20.34 2.23 17.69
C VAL A 868 -20.04 3.09 16.49
N GLY A 869 -18.95 2.80 15.81
CA GLY A 869 -18.60 3.53 14.61
C GLY A 869 -17.77 2.73 13.64
N MET A 870 -17.67 3.25 12.44
CA MET A 870 -16.79 2.74 11.38
C MET A 870 -15.99 3.87 10.76
N ARG A 871 -14.78 3.56 10.37
CA ARG A 871 -13.87 4.47 9.67
C ARG A 871 -13.40 3.82 8.38
N PHE A 872 -13.40 4.62 7.32
CA PHE A 872 -12.98 4.24 5.97
C PHE A 872 -11.94 5.26 5.49
N PHE A 873 -10.71 4.85 5.37
CA PHE A 873 -9.71 5.66 4.71
C PHE A 873 -9.62 5.26 3.24
N LEU A 874 -9.87 6.23 2.37
CA LEU A 874 -9.76 6.10 0.92
C LEU A 874 -8.83 7.19 0.41
N PRO A 875 -7.74 6.88 -0.35
CA PRO A 875 -6.72 7.85 -0.73
C PRO A 875 -7.26 9.10 -1.45
N MET A 876 -8.35 8.94 -2.24
CA MET A 876 -8.97 10.07 -2.97
C MET A 876 -9.91 10.91 -2.11
N PHE A 877 -10.53 10.31 -1.07
CA PHE A 877 -11.57 10.96 -0.27
C PHE A 877 -11.13 11.26 1.17
N GLY A 878 -9.96 10.78 1.57
CA GLY A 878 -9.49 10.88 2.95
C GLY A 878 -10.21 9.93 3.91
N LEU A 879 -10.33 10.33 5.16
CA LEU A 879 -10.99 9.57 6.21
C LEU A 879 -12.49 9.88 6.25
N LEU A 880 -13.32 8.85 6.10
CA LEU A 880 -14.77 8.91 6.27
C LEU A 880 -15.15 8.20 7.56
N GLY A 881 -16.04 8.79 8.34
CA GLY A 881 -16.50 8.23 9.60
C GLY A 881 -18.02 8.19 9.70
N PHE A 882 -18.52 7.09 10.27
CA PHE A 882 -19.92 6.91 10.61
C PHE A 882 -19.99 6.50 12.08
N ASP A 883 -20.67 7.27 12.88
CA ASP A 883 -20.87 7.00 14.30
C ASP A 883 -22.35 6.97 14.66
N TYR A 884 -22.73 6.01 15.48
CA TYR A 884 -24.02 5.97 16.14
C TYR A 884 -23.78 6.03 17.65
N GLY A 885 -24.08 7.16 18.24
CA GLY A 885 -23.87 7.44 19.65
C GLY A 885 -25.18 7.63 20.42
N VAL A 886 -25.20 7.18 21.65
CA VAL A 886 -26.31 7.35 22.59
C VAL A 886 -25.79 8.13 23.79
N GLY A 887 -26.37 9.30 24.03
CA GLY A 887 -26.12 10.09 25.25
C GLY A 887 -26.85 9.47 26.41
N LEU A 888 -26.12 8.87 27.37
CA LEU A 888 -26.71 8.14 28.48
C LEU A 888 -27.54 9.06 29.41
N ASP A 889 -27.09 10.29 29.61
CA ASP A 889 -27.76 11.26 30.44
C ASP A 889 -28.92 11.97 29.73
N ARG A 890 -29.17 11.63 28.45
CA ARG A 890 -30.31 12.09 27.65
C ARG A 890 -31.49 11.09 27.61
N ILE A 891 -31.30 9.92 28.17
CA ILE A 891 -32.34 8.90 28.23
C ILE A 891 -33.39 9.31 29.23
N GLN A 892 -34.58 9.65 28.74
CA GLN A 892 -35.73 10.00 29.58
C GLN A 892 -36.64 8.78 29.81
N PRO A 893 -37.21 8.60 31.00
CA PRO A 893 -38.15 7.53 31.26
C PRO A 893 -39.33 7.58 30.28
N GLY A 894 -39.64 6.46 29.63
CA GLY A 894 -40.75 6.36 28.70
C GLY A 894 -40.51 6.82 27.26
N GLN A 895 -39.38 7.46 26.92
CA GLN A 895 -39.10 7.94 25.56
C GLN A 895 -38.17 7.03 24.75
N GLY A 896 -37.63 5.99 25.36
CA GLY A 896 -36.70 5.07 24.69
C GLY A 896 -35.38 5.73 24.24
N LEU A 897 -34.68 5.10 23.33
CA LEU A 897 -33.35 5.57 22.84
C LEU A 897 -33.42 6.60 21.71
N LYS A 898 -34.58 6.78 21.07
CA LYS A 898 -34.73 7.59 19.86
C LYS A 898 -34.26 9.04 20.03
N ASN A 899 -34.65 9.67 21.15
CA ASN A 899 -34.29 11.06 21.42
C ASN A 899 -32.89 11.21 22.05
N ALA A 900 -32.34 10.13 22.61
CA ALA A 900 -31.02 10.08 23.22
C ALA A 900 -29.94 9.66 22.21
N SER A 901 -30.30 9.13 21.06
CA SER A 901 -29.36 8.65 20.04
C SER A 901 -29.13 9.68 18.94
N ARG A 902 -27.93 9.60 18.34
CA ARG A 902 -27.54 10.46 17.22
C ARG A 902 -26.64 9.67 16.27
N PHE A 903 -26.99 9.79 14.98
CA PHE A 903 -26.11 9.32 13.90
C PHE A 903 -25.28 10.50 13.40
N THR A 904 -23.98 10.31 13.28
CA THR A 904 -23.04 11.32 12.82
C THR A 904 -22.24 10.81 11.65
N PHE A 905 -22.22 11.56 10.58
CA PHE A 905 -21.28 11.37 9.47
C PHE A 905 -20.13 12.36 9.59
N MET A 906 -18.93 11.90 9.39
CA MET A 906 -17.71 12.68 9.50
C MET A 906 -16.88 12.55 8.23
N LEU A 907 -16.36 13.67 7.74
CA LEU A 907 -15.43 13.75 6.62
C LEU A 907 -14.12 14.39 7.12
N GLY A 908 -13.02 13.67 6.98
CA GLY A 908 -11.74 14.08 7.52
C GLY A 908 -11.47 13.53 8.92
N PHE A 909 -10.44 14.07 9.59
CA PHE A 909 -10.13 13.69 10.96
C PHE A 909 -11.14 14.31 11.93
N GLU A 910 -11.34 13.65 13.07
CA GLU A 910 -12.17 14.18 14.14
C GLU A 910 -11.65 15.58 14.56
N PRO A 911 -12.51 16.60 14.72
CA PRO A 911 -12.08 17.90 15.21
C PRO A 911 -11.39 17.75 16.57
N GLU A 912 -10.23 18.37 16.71
CA GLU A 912 -9.44 18.32 17.94
C GLU A 912 -10.06 19.09 19.09
#